data_1f07c57f7bc7f675eec5c8f2fd7a6a62
#
_entry.id   1f07c57f7bc7f675eec5c8f2fd7a6a62
#
_cell.length_a   1.000
_cell.length_b   1.000
_cell.length_c   1.000
_cell.angle_alpha   90.00
_cell.angle_beta   90.00
_cell.angle_gamma   90.00
#
_symmetry.space_group_name_H-M   'P 1'
#
loop_
_entity.id
_entity.type
_entity.pdbx_description
1 polymer ?
#
loop_
_entity_poly.entity_id
_entity_poly.type
_entity_poly.pdbx_seq_one_letter_code
_entity_poly.pdbx_strand_id
1 'polypeptide(L)'
;MKKIVAGILAHVDAGKTTLAEAMLYRTGKLRKIGRVDHGDTALDTHTLERERGITIFASQAVFSTDKIEVTLLDTPGHVDFSSETERTLSVLDYAVLVISGLDGVQSHTMTLWKLLKLYNVPTFVFVTKMDFARKSREEIIENLNSELDGEFVDFGDEEAVSENMALCSESLMEKYLSGEEIDEKEIAEAIKLRKIFPCFFGSGLKLDGIDKFIKALEEYTIQPEYPEVFGAKVFKISHDSQGVRLTHIKVTGGSIKVREMIGDEKISGIRIYSGAKFTTADEVGSGEICALTGLDKTHNGQGLGFEDAGEKPTLEPVMNYRVVLPDGCDADTLLPKLRELEEEDPQLHVTWNSHLKEIHVGLMGEVQAEILKSIVAERFGVKIDIDSGRVMYKETIENTVEGVGHYEPLRHYAEVHLIMEPLPRGAGLIFKTDCSEDTLDRNWQRLILMHLGEKQHLGVLTGSPITDMKITLAAGRAHIKHTEGGDFRQATYRAVRQGLMQAKSKLLEPYFSFRLEVPSEQIGRAINDIRMKSGSFESPEESGGISVLSGRAPVTELNGYASEVAAYTGGRGRLYCESAGYDDCHNAEKVIAELAYDPEADLENTPDSVFCAHGGGFGVKWNKVGEYMHLESCLEKEKPYTPPVNRRNLHIDDKELEAIMEREFGKPKYELYRPMAKKNDENQTDFELTERKSYVLVDGYNVIFAWDELKRLADTDLGAARERLMEILCNYSAYTKNNVVLVFDAYKVPGNTGERFDFHNIHVVYTKERELGDVYIEKLISEIGKNDRVRVVTSDNLIQLSAVRFGVLRMSAAEFEREVDSVHAKIGKFLDEIREKNSKTKIDDIIE
;
A
#
# COMPACT_ATOMS: atom_id res chain seq x y z
N MET A 1 -9.35 22.80 26.43
CA MET A 1 -7.91 22.60 26.20
C MET A 1 -7.81 21.56 25.08
N LYS A 2 -7.09 21.86 24.00
CA LYS A 2 -6.90 20.92 22.89
C LYS A 2 -6.05 19.74 23.38
N LYS A 3 -6.38 18.52 22.97
CA LYS A 3 -5.57 17.32 23.25
C LYS A 3 -4.95 16.84 21.94
N ILE A 4 -3.64 16.62 21.93
CA ILE A 4 -2.89 16.28 20.72
C ILE A 4 -1.86 15.19 21.06
N VAL A 5 -1.73 14.22 20.17
CA VAL A 5 -0.68 13.21 20.21
C VAL A 5 0.40 13.61 19.20
N ALA A 6 1.58 13.91 19.68
CA ALA A 6 2.73 14.28 18.85
C ALA A 6 3.86 13.28 19.00
N GLY A 7 4.41 12.80 17.88
CA GLY A 7 5.57 11.92 17.87
C GLY A 7 6.85 12.68 17.54
N ILE A 8 7.95 12.43 18.25
CA ILE A 8 9.26 12.96 17.90
C ILE A 8 10.04 11.88 17.15
N LEU A 9 10.44 12.19 15.93
CA LEU A 9 11.17 11.31 15.03
C LEU A 9 12.51 11.94 14.63
N ALA A 10 13.54 11.13 14.54
CA ALA A 10 14.87 11.62 14.16
C ALA A 10 15.78 10.48 13.72
N HIS A 11 16.78 10.82 12.93
CA HIS A 11 17.96 9.96 12.79
C HIS A 11 18.75 9.92 14.13
N VAL A 12 19.55 8.88 14.31
CA VAL A 12 20.45 8.72 15.49
C VAL A 12 21.27 9.99 15.69
N ASP A 13 21.49 10.37 16.93
CA ASP A 13 22.26 11.54 17.34
C ASP A 13 21.74 12.92 16.85
N ALA A 14 20.61 13.01 16.19
CA ALA A 14 20.02 14.31 15.80
C ALA A 14 19.59 15.16 17.00
N GLY A 15 19.54 14.61 18.21
CA GLY A 15 19.18 15.33 19.44
C GLY A 15 17.69 15.25 19.81
N LYS A 16 17.03 14.18 19.37
CA LYS A 16 15.61 13.88 19.61
C LYS A 16 15.24 13.90 21.11
N THR A 17 15.84 13.02 21.92
CA THR A 17 15.58 12.91 23.36
C THR A 17 15.97 14.19 24.09
N THR A 18 17.03 14.87 23.65
CA THR A 18 17.43 16.18 24.19
C THR A 18 16.35 17.25 23.95
N LEU A 19 15.70 17.26 22.75
CA LEU A 19 14.60 18.17 22.46
C LEU A 19 13.38 17.84 23.32
N ALA A 20 13.02 16.57 23.43
CA ALA A 20 11.91 16.12 24.29
C ALA A 20 12.12 16.52 25.76
N GLU A 21 13.27 16.28 26.33
CA GLU A 21 13.65 16.69 27.68
C GLU A 21 13.58 18.23 27.86
N ALA A 22 14.04 18.98 26.86
CA ALA A 22 13.98 20.44 26.88
C ALA A 22 12.52 20.97 26.87
N MET A 23 11.65 20.36 26.08
CA MET A 23 10.21 20.67 26.06
C MET A 23 9.54 20.37 27.40
N LEU A 24 9.82 19.19 27.99
CA LEU A 24 9.30 18.79 29.30
C LEU A 24 9.82 19.70 30.44
N TYR A 25 11.08 20.17 30.35
CA TYR A 25 11.63 21.12 31.31
C TYR A 25 10.97 22.51 31.20
N ARG A 26 10.82 23.03 29.98
CA ARG A 26 10.21 24.36 29.74
C ARG A 26 8.75 24.41 30.15
N THR A 27 8.04 23.30 30.01
CA THR A 27 6.64 23.16 30.47
C THR A 27 6.51 22.83 31.96
N GLY A 28 7.63 22.78 32.71
CA GLY A 28 7.64 22.56 34.16
C GLY A 28 7.36 21.13 34.61
N LYS A 29 7.29 20.16 33.69
CA LYS A 29 7.12 18.73 34.04
C LYS A 29 8.38 18.12 34.63
N LEU A 30 9.54 18.58 34.18
CA LEU A 30 10.84 18.21 34.76
C LEU A 30 11.46 19.37 35.54
N ARG A 31 12.06 19.02 36.67
CA ARG A 31 12.78 20.01 37.50
C ARG A 31 14.21 20.23 37.03
N LYS A 32 14.79 19.28 36.31
CA LYS A 32 16.14 19.29 35.76
C LYS A 32 16.10 18.60 34.41
N ILE A 33 16.84 19.08 33.46
CA ILE A 33 17.03 18.43 32.15
C ILE A 33 17.95 17.24 32.34
N GLY A 34 17.51 16.06 31.89
CA GLY A 34 18.35 14.88 31.74
C GLY A 34 19.29 15.03 30.55
N ARG A 35 20.41 14.33 30.60
CA ARG A 35 21.37 14.26 29.50
C ARG A 35 21.58 12.81 29.07
N VAL A 36 21.47 12.57 27.76
CA VAL A 36 21.71 11.24 27.19
C VAL A 36 23.10 10.74 27.55
N ASP A 37 24.13 11.61 27.44
CA ASP A 37 25.53 11.29 27.79
C ASP A 37 25.74 10.86 29.25
N HIS A 38 24.84 11.25 30.15
CA HIS A 38 24.90 10.92 31.56
C HIS A 38 23.97 9.78 31.96
N GLY A 39 23.08 9.32 31.03
CA GLY A 39 22.09 8.28 31.30
C GLY A 39 21.04 8.68 32.34
N ASP A 40 20.78 10.00 32.54
CA ASP A 40 19.86 10.54 33.51
C ASP A 40 18.58 11.15 32.88
N THR A 41 18.28 10.80 31.61
CA THR A 41 17.06 11.21 30.91
C THR A 41 15.81 10.59 31.55
N ALA A 42 14.70 11.32 31.53
CA ALA A 42 13.42 10.88 32.09
C ALA A 42 12.67 9.93 31.13
N LEU A 43 12.95 10.04 29.85
CA LEU A 43 12.28 9.28 28.79
C LEU A 43 12.92 7.93 28.54
N ASP A 44 14.24 7.82 28.59
CA ASP A 44 14.96 6.55 28.45
C ASP A 44 14.82 5.75 29.75
N THR A 45 13.77 4.93 29.81
CA THR A 45 13.40 4.26 31.05
C THR A 45 14.10 2.92 31.26
N HIS A 46 14.54 2.29 30.17
CA HIS A 46 15.18 0.98 30.18
C HIS A 46 16.70 1.09 30.43
N THR A 47 17.26 0.12 31.14
CA THR A 47 18.70 0.09 31.48
C THR A 47 19.58 0.12 30.23
N LEU A 48 19.19 -0.66 29.21
CA LEU A 48 19.92 -0.75 27.94
C LEU A 48 19.93 0.57 27.15
N GLU A 49 18.85 1.35 27.19
CA GLU A 49 18.79 2.69 26.58
C GLU A 49 19.82 3.63 27.20
N ARG A 50 19.89 3.63 28.54
CA ARG A 50 20.84 4.46 29.29
C ARG A 50 22.27 4.06 29.11
N GLU A 51 22.56 2.75 29.06
CA GLU A 51 23.93 2.23 28.84
C GLU A 51 24.46 2.52 27.45
N ARG A 52 23.56 2.48 26.44
CA ARG A 52 23.93 2.68 25.04
C ARG A 52 23.75 4.11 24.54
N GLY A 53 22.98 4.93 25.28
CA GLY A 53 22.66 6.30 24.89
C GLY A 53 21.73 6.39 23.65
N ILE A 54 20.92 5.36 23.39
CA ILE A 54 19.96 5.31 22.28
C ILE A 54 18.58 4.92 22.79
N THR A 55 17.53 5.54 22.24
CA THR A 55 16.15 5.15 22.49
C THR A 55 15.85 3.88 21.71
N ILE A 56 15.36 2.85 22.37
CA ILE A 56 15.02 1.53 21.82
C ILE A 56 13.51 1.35 21.73
N PHE A 57 12.77 1.75 22.77
CA PHE A 57 11.33 1.63 22.87
C PHE A 57 10.65 2.99 22.78
N ALA A 58 9.50 3.04 22.11
CA ALA A 58 8.70 4.24 22.13
C ALA A 58 8.23 4.52 23.57
N SER A 59 8.56 5.71 24.08
CA SER A 59 8.20 6.18 25.41
C SER A 59 7.21 7.33 25.33
N GLN A 60 6.35 7.46 26.36
CA GLN A 60 5.30 8.46 26.44
C GLN A 60 5.58 9.46 27.56
N ALA A 61 5.38 10.75 27.27
CA ALA A 61 5.32 11.80 28.26
C ALA A 61 4.14 12.75 27.99
N VAL A 62 3.55 13.30 29.02
CA VAL A 62 2.42 14.23 28.90
C VAL A 62 2.81 15.58 29.51
N PHE A 63 2.70 16.63 28.73
CA PHE A 63 2.83 17.99 29.21
C PHE A 63 1.63 18.84 28.79
N SER A 64 1.40 19.91 29.54
CA SER A 64 0.29 20.82 29.28
C SER A 64 0.79 22.24 29.32
N THR A 65 0.23 23.05 28.47
CA THR A 65 0.35 24.52 28.51
C THR A 65 -1.02 25.12 28.85
N ASP A 66 -1.19 26.39 28.73
CA ASP A 66 -2.49 27.03 28.99
C ASP A 66 -3.56 26.67 27.95
N LYS A 67 -3.16 26.29 26.73
CA LYS A 67 -4.08 26.06 25.61
C LYS A 67 -4.15 24.60 25.15
N ILE A 68 -3.05 23.87 25.27
CA ILE A 68 -2.96 22.47 24.76
C ILE A 68 -2.43 21.52 25.81
N GLU A 69 -2.85 20.26 25.71
CA GLU A 69 -2.25 19.10 26.35
C GLU A 69 -1.65 18.22 25.26
N VAL A 70 -0.37 17.97 25.35
CA VAL A 70 0.38 17.18 24.39
C VAL A 70 0.80 15.87 25.01
N THR A 71 0.36 14.78 24.42
CA THR A 71 0.94 13.47 24.65
C THR A 71 2.08 13.29 23.68
N LEU A 72 3.30 13.37 24.20
CA LEU A 72 4.52 13.26 23.42
C LEU A 72 4.96 11.79 23.39
N LEU A 73 5.14 11.24 22.19
CA LEU A 73 5.70 9.91 21.97
C LEU A 73 7.13 10.06 21.45
N ASP A 74 8.12 9.68 22.26
CA ASP A 74 9.52 9.65 21.87
C ASP A 74 9.81 8.31 21.20
N THR A 75 10.14 8.32 19.90
CA THR A 75 10.34 7.10 19.10
C THR A 75 11.83 6.73 18.98
N PRO A 76 12.18 5.47 18.70
CA PRO A 76 13.55 5.10 18.40
C PRO A 76 14.12 5.87 17.21
N GLY A 77 15.40 6.24 17.29
CA GLY A 77 16.11 6.92 16.20
C GLY A 77 17.00 6.00 15.36
N HIS A 78 17.20 4.75 15.79
CA HIS A 78 18.05 3.77 15.11
C HIS A 78 17.26 2.98 14.06
N VAL A 79 17.86 2.73 12.91
CA VAL A 79 17.22 2.02 11.78
C VAL A 79 16.69 0.64 12.18
N ASP A 80 17.43 -0.10 13.03
CA ASP A 80 17.03 -1.42 13.51
C ASP A 80 15.71 -1.43 14.30
N PHE A 81 15.25 -0.26 14.79
CA PHE A 81 14.00 -0.10 15.53
C PHE A 81 12.94 0.69 14.76
N SER A 82 13.12 0.85 13.46
CA SER A 82 12.18 1.60 12.60
C SER A 82 10.76 1.01 12.63
N SER A 83 10.62 -0.27 12.90
CA SER A 83 9.33 -0.94 13.06
C SER A 83 8.52 -0.42 14.25
N GLU A 84 9.17 -0.16 15.37
CA GLU A 84 8.54 0.47 16.55
C GLU A 84 8.09 1.90 16.23
N THR A 85 8.93 2.63 15.47
CA THR A 85 8.61 3.97 15.00
C THR A 85 7.40 3.92 14.06
N GLU A 86 7.36 3.01 13.08
CA GLU A 86 6.24 2.90 12.14
C GLU A 86 4.91 2.60 12.85
N ARG A 87 4.89 1.67 13.80
CA ARG A 87 3.68 1.39 14.60
C ARG A 87 3.16 2.63 15.32
N THR A 88 4.06 3.46 15.81
CA THR A 88 3.71 4.70 16.50
C THR A 88 3.05 5.72 15.57
N LEU A 89 3.44 5.77 14.27
CA LEU A 89 2.88 6.72 13.29
C LEU A 89 1.36 6.60 13.14
N SER A 90 0.82 5.39 13.26
CA SER A 90 -0.62 5.12 13.10
C SER A 90 -1.52 5.85 14.10
N VAL A 91 -0.95 6.37 15.20
CA VAL A 91 -1.69 7.02 16.28
C VAL A 91 -1.30 8.49 16.50
N LEU A 92 -0.40 9.04 15.67
CA LEU A 92 -0.01 10.44 15.76
C LEU A 92 -1.06 11.38 15.14
N ASP A 93 -1.27 12.52 15.76
CA ASP A 93 -1.96 13.66 15.16
C ASP A 93 -0.98 14.57 14.43
N TYR A 94 0.23 14.69 14.98
CA TYR A 94 1.34 15.47 14.44
C TYR A 94 2.66 14.77 14.67
N ALA A 95 3.62 15.02 13.81
CA ALA A 95 5.00 14.61 13.98
C ALA A 95 5.94 15.80 14.14
N VAL A 96 7.00 15.61 14.91
CA VAL A 96 8.13 16.53 15.02
C VAL A 96 9.34 15.82 14.45
N LEU A 97 9.72 16.15 13.22
CA LEU A 97 10.91 15.62 12.58
C LEU A 97 12.11 16.44 13.01
N VAL A 98 13.03 15.80 13.74
CA VAL A 98 14.23 16.44 14.27
C VAL A 98 15.42 16.18 13.35
N ILE A 99 16.06 17.25 12.89
CA ILE A 99 17.18 17.22 11.97
C ILE A 99 18.37 17.92 12.62
N SER A 100 19.56 17.37 12.49
CA SER A 100 20.79 18.01 12.97
C SER A 100 21.25 19.10 11.99
N GLY A 101 21.37 20.34 12.42
CA GLY A 101 21.90 21.43 11.61
C GLY A 101 23.39 21.25 11.23
N LEU A 102 24.08 20.35 11.92
CA LEU A 102 25.45 19.99 11.58
C LEU A 102 25.51 18.95 10.46
N ASP A 103 24.66 17.91 10.54
CA ASP A 103 24.70 16.73 9.67
C ASP A 103 23.72 16.83 8.47
N GLY A 104 22.68 17.65 8.57
CA GLY A 104 21.65 17.81 7.53
C GLY A 104 20.71 16.61 7.42
N VAL A 105 20.12 16.44 6.23
CA VAL A 105 19.26 15.29 5.91
C VAL A 105 20.11 14.02 5.81
N GLN A 106 19.75 13.00 6.57
CA GLN A 106 20.39 11.70 6.59
C GLN A 106 19.47 10.67 5.91
N SER A 107 20.02 9.51 5.54
CA SER A 107 19.25 8.46 4.87
C SER A 107 18.02 8.03 5.67
N HIS A 108 18.18 7.80 6.98
CA HIS A 108 17.04 7.45 7.84
C HIS A 108 16.00 8.59 7.94
N THR A 109 16.41 9.85 7.83
CA THR A 109 15.48 10.98 7.75
C THR A 109 14.59 10.88 6.50
N MET A 110 15.15 10.43 5.37
CA MET A 110 14.41 10.22 4.14
C MET A 110 13.40 9.06 4.28
N THR A 111 13.78 7.99 4.96
CA THR A 111 12.85 6.87 5.27
C THR A 111 11.71 7.34 6.18
N LEU A 112 12.01 8.06 7.25
CA LEU A 112 11.00 8.64 8.13
C LEU A 112 10.08 9.59 7.38
N TRP A 113 10.62 10.41 6.46
CA TRP A 113 9.83 11.31 5.64
C TRP A 113 8.84 10.56 4.71
N LYS A 114 9.29 9.48 4.07
CA LYS A 114 8.44 8.61 3.25
C LYS A 114 7.32 7.97 4.08
N LEU A 115 7.63 7.48 5.28
CA LEU A 115 6.63 6.95 6.20
C LEU A 115 5.63 8.01 6.65
N LEU A 116 6.09 9.21 7.01
CA LEU A 116 5.22 10.34 7.36
C LEU A 116 4.29 10.74 6.22
N LYS A 117 4.75 10.62 4.97
CA LYS A 117 3.94 10.84 3.78
C LYS A 117 2.92 9.72 3.58
N LEU A 118 3.32 8.46 3.74
CA LEU A 118 2.46 7.28 3.61
C LEU A 118 1.30 7.32 4.63
N TYR A 119 1.62 7.61 5.89
CA TYR A 119 0.64 7.71 6.98
C TYR A 119 -0.08 9.07 7.03
N ASN A 120 0.19 9.96 6.08
CA ASN A 120 -0.39 11.31 5.98
C ASN A 120 -0.32 12.13 7.30
N VAL A 121 0.78 12.02 8.04
CA VAL A 121 0.96 12.69 9.34
C VAL A 121 1.44 14.12 9.13
N PRO A 122 0.71 15.17 9.57
CA PRO A 122 1.16 16.57 9.57
C PRO A 122 2.46 16.72 10.36
N THR A 123 3.44 17.43 9.79
CA THR A 123 4.82 17.39 10.32
C THR A 123 5.37 18.79 10.55
N PHE A 124 5.91 19.01 11.75
CA PHE A 124 6.77 20.12 12.11
C PHE A 124 8.23 19.68 12.01
N VAL A 125 9.12 20.56 11.64
CA VAL A 125 10.56 20.30 11.62
C VAL A 125 11.27 21.12 12.67
N PHE A 126 12.14 20.48 13.46
CA PHE A 126 13.01 21.17 14.39
C PHE A 126 14.48 20.89 14.07
N VAL A 127 15.20 21.92 13.63
CA VAL A 127 16.61 21.81 13.31
C VAL A 127 17.42 22.10 14.59
N THR A 128 18.06 21.05 15.09
CA THR A 128 18.84 21.08 16.33
C THR A 128 20.32 21.41 16.08
N LYS A 129 21.10 21.56 17.15
CA LYS A 129 22.57 21.78 17.11
C LYS A 129 22.98 23.00 16.27
N MET A 130 22.13 24.01 16.20
CA MET A 130 22.41 25.26 15.47
C MET A 130 23.63 26.00 16.02
N ASP A 131 23.99 25.77 17.26
CA ASP A 131 25.22 26.29 17.89
C ASP A 131 26.52 25.71 17.31
N PHE A 132 26.45 24.62 16.58
CA PHE A 132 27.55 23.98 15.85
C PHE A 132 27.38 24.02 14.33
N ALA A 133 26.20 24.44 13.84
CA ALA A 133 25.91 24.49 12.41
C ALA A 133 26.84 25.45 11.68
N ARG A 134 27.29 25.04 10.49
CA ARG A 134 28.12 25.85 9.60
C ARG A 134 27.32 26.53 8.50
N LYS A 135 26.15 25.98 8.20
CA LYS A 135 25.21 26.45 7.18
C LYS A 135 24.26 27.49 7.78
N SER A 136 23.82 28.46 6.99
CA SER A 136 22.78 29.39 7.37
C SER A 136 21.40 28.68 7.42
N ARG A 137 20.36 29.36 7.95
CA ARG A 137 19.00 28.81 7.97
C ARG A 137 18.44 28.66 6.58
N GLU A 138 18.72 29.62 5.71
CA GLU A 138 18.29 29.63 4.32
C GLU A 138 18.90 28.46 3.55
N GLU A 139 20.22 28.24 3.70
CA GLU A 139 20.92 27.09 3.09
C GLU A 139 20.37 25.74 3.58
N ILE A 140 19.94 25.65 4.87
CA ILE A 140 19.34 24.44 5.42
C ILE A 140 17.94 24.25 4.81
N ILE A 141 17.12 25.29 4.69
CA ILE A 141 15.79 25.21 4.06
C ILE A 141 15.92 24.80 2.59
N GLU A 142 16.83 25.39 1.83
CA GLU A 142 17.09 25.00 0.45
C GLU A 142 17.48 23.52 0.35
N ASN A 143 18.31 23.04 1.25
CA ASN A 143 18.70 21.64 1.30
C ASN A 143 17.51 20.74 1.66
N LEU A 144 16.65 21.11 2.61
CA LEU A 144 15.43 20.36 2.95
C LEU A 144 14.49 20.27 1.74
N ASN A 145 14.25 21.38 1.04
CA ASN A 145 13.40 21.45 -0.15
C ASN A 145 13.97 20.64 -1.33
N SER A 146 15.30 20.50 -1.42
CA SER A 146 15.94 19.73 -2.49
C SER A 146 15.98 18.22 -2.24
N GLU A 147 16.14 17.79 -0.98
CA GLU A 147 16.29 16.38 -0.62
C GLU A 147 14.98 15.71 -0.16
N LEU A 148 14.05 16.49 0.38
CA LEU A 148 12.73 16.03 0.82
C LEU A 148 11.64 16.67 -0.04
N ASP A 149 10.73 15.88 -0.55
CA ASP A 149 9.59 16.33 -1.35
C ASP A 149 8.57 17.07 -0.44
N GLY A 150 8.69 18.41 -0.35
CA GLY A 150 7.82 19.25 0.48
C GLY A 150 8.21 20.73 0.48
N GLU A 151 7.31 21.58 0.94
CA GLU A 151 7.51 23.02 1.10
C GLU A 151 7.91 23.35 2.55
N PHE A 152 9.22 23.42 2.81
CA PHE A 152 9.78 23.71 4.12
C PHE A 152 9.98 25.22 4.29
N VAL A 153 9.45 25.79 5.38
CA VAL A 153 9.40 27.24 5.61
C VAL A 153 9.95 27.60 6.99
N ASP A 154 10.85 28.60 7.08
CA ASP A 154 11.30 29.14 8.38
C ASP A 154 10.18 29.91 9.07
N PHE A 155 9.62 29.37 10.13
CA PHE A 155 8.59 30.03 10.95
C PHE A 155 9.18 31.06 11.93
N GLY A 156 10.46 31.35 11.84
CA GLY A 156 11.09 32.50 12.44
C GLY A 156 11.01 33.77 11.60
N ASP A 157 10.57 33.64 10.34
CA ASP A 157 10.41 34.71 9.36
C ASP A 157 8.93 34.79 8.88
N GLU A 158 8.20 35.80 9.38
CA GLU A 158 6.77 36.00 9.09
C GLU A 158 6.51 36.33 7.60
N GLU A 159 7.46 37.01 6.94
CA GLU A 159 7.35 37.33 5.52
C GLU A 159 7.47 36.08 4.66
N ALA A 160 8.43 35.21 4.97
CA ALA A 160 8.59 33.89 4.31
C ALA A 160 7.36 33.00 4.50
N VAL A 161 6.75 33.00 5.70
CA VAL A 161 5.51 32.26 5.96
C VAL A 161 4.38 32.78 5.07
N SER A 162 4.17 34.08 5.02
CA SER A 162 3.09 34.70 4.24
C SER A 162 3.24 34.45 2.74
N GLU A 163 4.47 34.55 2.22
CA GLU A 163 4.79 34.26 0.81
C GLU A 163 4.51 32.83 0.43
N ASN A 164 5.00 31.86 1.22
CA ASN A 164 4.77 30.44 0.94
C ASN A 164 3.30 30.02 1.13
N MET A 165 2.60 30.62 2.08
CA MET A 165 1.16 30.43 2.23
C MET A 165 0.39 30.89 1.00
N ALA A 166 0.79 32.01 0.38
CA ALA A 166 0.16 32.50 -0.85
C ALA A 166 0.25 31.50 -2.00
N LEU A 167 1.31 30.67 -2.06
CA LEU A 167 1.46 29.63 -3.08
C LEU A 167 0.55 28.41 -2.86
N CYS A 168 -0.01 28.24 -1.67
CA CYS A 168 -0.83 27.07 -1.33
C CYS A 168 -2.23 27.06 -1.96
N SER A 169 -2.80 28.24 -2.26
CA SER A 169 -4.12 28.34 -2.92
C SER A 169 -4.33 29.72 -3.56
N GLU A 170 -5.19 29.77 -4.57
CA GLU A 170 -5.55 30.98 -5.30
C GLU A 170 -6.17 32.05 -4.37
N SER A 171 -7.00 31.64 -3.41
CA SER A 171 -7.61 32.54 -2.43
C SER A 171 -6.60 33.15 -1.46
N LEU A 172 -5.56 32.43 -1.06
CA LEU A 172 -4.49 32.94 -0.21
C LEU A 172 -3.54 33.86 -0.99
N MET A 173 -3.34 33.58 -2.28
CA MET A 173 -2.60 34.48 -3.18
C MET A 173 -3.29 35.82 -3.33
N GLU A 174 -4.62 35.83 -3.50
CA GLU A 174 -5.39 37.11 -3.57
C GLU A 174 -5.28 37.89 -2.27
N LYS A 175 -5.36 37.28 -1.10
CA LYS A 175 -5.17 37.93 0.20
C LYS A 175 -3.77 38.53 0.33
N TYR A 176 -2.74 37.77 -0.01
CA TYR A 176 -1.36 38.23 0.05
C TYR A 176 -1.14 39.46 -0.86
N LEU A 177 -1.65 39.40 -2.11
CA LEU A 177 -1.55 40.50 -3.06
C LEU A 177 -2.38 41.74 -2.65
N SER A 178 -3.48 41.56 -1.92
CA SER A 178 -4.29 42.66 -1.36
C SER A 178 -3.70 43.24 -0.08
N GLY A 179 -2.66 42.63 0.50
CA GLY A 179 -2.05 43.05 1.76
C GLY A 179 -2.88 42.71 2.98
N GLU A 180 -3.78 41.76 2.89
CA GLU A 180 -4.54 41.18 4.01
C GLU A 180 -3.68 40.14 4.75
N GLU A 181 -3.76 40.16 6.10
CA GLU A 181 -3.06 39.19 6.92
C GLU A 181 -3.70 37.81 6.75
N ILE A 182 -2.85 36.75 6.64
CA ILE A 182 -3.28 35.32 6.60
C ILE A 182 -3.57 34.87 8.04
N ASP A 183 -4.75 34.35 8.29
CA ASP A 183 -5.19 33.94 9.65
C ASP A 183 -4.39 32.69 10.12
N GLU A 184 -4.09 32.64 11.43
CA GLU A 184 -3.45 31.46 12.08
C GLU A 184 -4.19 30.15 11.78
N LYS A 185 -5.52 30.19 11.60
CA LYS A 185 -6.31 29.01 11.24
C LYS A 185 -6.02 28.48 9.83
N GLU A 186 -5.81 29.38 8.86
CA GLU A 186 -5.49 29.02 7.48
C GLU A 186 -4.09 28.40 7.42
N ILE A 187 -3.16 28.91 8.23
CA ILE A 187 -1.83 28.31 8.39
C ILE A 187 -1.94 26.92 9.01
N ALA A 188 -2.71 26.77 10.08
CA ALA A 188 -2.92 25.49 10.74
C ALA A 188 -3.57 24.44 9.83
N GLU A 189 -4.51 24.86 8.96
CA GLU A 189 -5.11 23.99 7.95
C GLU A 189 -4.10 23.57 6.87
N ALA A 190 -3.26 24.48 6.39
CA ALA A 190 -2.22 24.18 5.42
C ALA A 190 -1.20 23.17 5.96
N ILE A 191 -0.82 23.28 7.24
CA ILE A 191 0.03 22.32 7.94
C ILE A 191 -0.68 20.96 8.07
N LYS A 192 -1.94 20.98 8.51
CA LYS A 192 -2.76 19.75 8.64
C LYS A 192 -2.90 19.00 7.32
N LEU A 193 -3.03 19.72 6.21
CA LEU A 193 -3.11 19.16 4.85
C LEU A 193 -1.73 18.87 4.23
N ARG A 194 -0.64 18.99 5.01
CA ARG A 194 0.74 18.76 4.54
C ARG A 194 1.13 19.59 3.31
N LYS A 195 0.59 20.80 3.16
CA LYS A 195 0.96 21.73 2.08
C LYS A 195 2.24 22.50 2.41
N ILE A 196 2.44 22.84 3.70
CA ILE A 196 3.66 23.47 4.20
C ILE A 196 4.17 22.72 5.43
N PHE A 197 5.48 22.81 5.66
CA PHE A 197 6.18 22.17 6.77
C PHE A 197 6.94 23.22 7.58
N PRO A 198 6.42 23.62 8.76
CA PRO A 198 7.04 24.64 9.59
C PRO A 198 8.40 24.19 10.11
N CYS A 199 9.45 24.98 9.85
CA CYS A 199 10.79 24.76 10.34
C CYS A 199 11.12 25.70 11.49
N PHE A 200 11.69 25.14 12.56
CA PHE A 200 12.19 25.85 13.73
C PHE A 200 13.66 25.50 13.94
N PHE A 201 14.42 26.47 14.39
CA PHE A 201 15.86 26.34 14.56
C PHE A 201 16.27 26.60 16.01
N GLY A 202 17.17 25.77 16.55
CA GLY A 202 17.59 25.95 17.92
C GLY A 202 18.63 24.95 18.45
N SER A 203 18.74 24.90 19.77
CA SER A 203 19.58 23.97 20.50
C SER A 203 18.86 23.46 21.74
N GLY A 204 18.58 22.17 21.79
CA GLY A 204 17.93 21.54 22.96
C GLY A 204 18.77 21.70 24.24
N LEU A 205 20.10 21.58 24.15
CA LEU A 205 20.99 21.73 25.31
C LEU A 205 21.03 23.18 25.85
N LYS A 206 20.94 24.18 24.96
CA LYS A 206 20.94 25.60 25.33
C LYS A 206 19.55 26.17 25.58
N LEU A 207 18.52 25.37 25.33
CA LEU A 207 17.09 25.77 25.39
C LEU A 207 16.74 26.88 24.40
N ASP A 208 17.51 27.01 23.33
CA ASP A 208 17.26 28.00 22.29
C ASP A 208 16.20 27.51 21.30
N GLY A 209 15.25 28.38 20.93
CA GLY A 209 14.15 28.07 20.02
C GLY A 209 12.99 27.25 20.61
N ILE A 210 13.15 26.69 21.82
CA ILE A 210 12.16 25.75 22.41
C ILE A 210 10.83 26.44 22.73
N ASP A 211 10.87 27.63 23.33
CA ASP A 211 9.64 28.36 23.70
C ASP A 211 8.84 28.76 22.45
N LYS A 212 9.52 29.21 21.38
CA LYS A 212 8.87 29.52 20.12
C LYS A 212 8.22 28.29 19.50
N PHE A 213 8.89 27.16 19.59
CA PHE A 213 8.38 25.89 19.06
C PHE A 213 7.14 25.40 19.83
N ILE A 214 7.16 25.46 21.18
CA ILE A 214 6.00 25.11 22.00
C ILE A 214 4.81 26.03 21.69
N LYS A 215 5.07 27.34 21.54
CA LYS A 215 4.05 28.31 21.15
C LYS A 215 3.46 28.01 19.78
N ALA A 216 4.28 27.60 18.81
CA ALA A 216 3.81 27.23 17.49
C ALA A 216 2.93 25.96 17.51
N LEU A 217 3.25 24.99 18.37
CA LEU A 217 2.36 23.83 18.59
C LEU A 217 1.00 24.25 19.18
N GLU A 218 0.97 25.28 20.06
CA GLU A 218 -0.29 25.83 20.57
C GLU A 218 -1.14 26.49 19.49
N GLU A 219 -0.50 27.28 18.62
CA GLU A 219 -1.16 28.14 17.63
C GLU A 219 -1.56 27.35 16.40
N TYR A 220 -0.67 26.52 15.85
CA TYR A 220 -0.83 25.91 14.54
C TYR A 220 -1.28 24.46 14.55
N THR A 221 -1.65 23.88 15.69
CA THR A 221 -2.24 22.54 15.70
C THR A 221 -3.76 22.61 15.82
N ILE A 222 -4.43 21.70 15.13
CA ILE A 222 -5.89 21.50 15.15
C ILE A 222 -6.17 20.15 15.78
N GLN A 223 -6.99 20.13 16.81
CA GLN A 223 -7.44 18.87 17.39
C GLN A 223 -8.32 18.14 16.36
N PRO A 224 -8.10 16.85 16.09
CA PRO A 224 -8.99 16.07 15.27
C PRO A 224 -10.43 16.03 15.83
N GLU A 225 -11.40 16.00 14.94
CA GLU A 225 -12.80 15.74 15.33
C GLU A 225 -12.99 14.25 15.49
N TYR A 226 -13.57 13.86 16.62
CA TYR A 226 -13.80 12.47 16.96
C TYR A 226 -15.29 12.17 17.03
N PRO A 227 -15.76 11.02 16.45
CA PRO A 227 -17.15 10.61 16.57
C PRO A 227 -17.51 10.26 18.04
N GLU A 228 -18.82 10.31 18.36
CA GLU A 228 -19.32 9.93 19.68
C GLU A 228 -19.29 8.42 19.94
N VAL A 229 -19.25 7.62 18.87
CA VAL A 229 -19.18 6.16 18.96
C VAL A 229 -17.76 5.74 19.36
N PHE A 230 -17.67 4.73 20.24
CA PHE A 230 -16.37 4.22 20.68
C PHE A 230 -15.57 3.62 19.52
N GLY A 231 -14.33 4.06 19.43
CA GLY A 231 -13.29 3.51 18.57
C GLY A 231 -11.92 3.72 19.19
N ALA A 232 -11.00 2.78 18.94
CA ALA A 232 -9.62 2.91 19.38
C ALA A 232 -8.69 2.11 18.47
N LYS A 233 -7.41 2.53 18.40
CA LYS A 233 -6.35 1.83 17.69
C LYS A 233 -5.33 1.29 18.67
N VAL A 234 -5.04 -0.02 18.57
CA VAL A 234 -3.97 -0.68 19.34
C VAL A 234 -2.66 -0.49 18.58
N PHE A 235 -1.70 0.20 19.16
CA PHE A 235 -0.40 0.46 18.51
C PHE A 235 0.78 -0.21 19.19
N LYS A 236 0.64 -0.68 20.44
CA LYS A 236 1.71 -1.34 21.19
C LYS A 236 1.15 -2.32 22.20
N ILE A 237 1.80 -3.48 22.30
CA ILE A 237 1.64 -4.41 23.40
C ILE A 237 2.93 -4.39 24.22
N SER A 238 2.86 -4.44 25.52
CA SER A 238 4.01 -4.56 26.41
C SER A 238 3.66 -5.29 27.70
N HIS A 239 4.66 -5.70 28.46
CA HIS A 239 4.47 -6.26 29.80
C HIS A 239 5.15 -5.38 30.84
N ASP A 240 4.52 -5.18 31.97
CA ASP A 240 5.13 -4.43 33.08
C ASP A 240 6.13 -5.32 33.86
N SER A 241 6.85 -4.73 34.82
CA SER A 241 7.84 -5.45 35.65
C SER A 241 7.27 -6.60 36.47
N GLN A 242 5.94 -6.73 36.57
CA GLN A 242 5.23 -7.81 37.24
C GLN A 242 4.67 -8.85 36.24
N GLY A 243 4.94 -8.69 34.93
CA GLY A 243 4.46 -9.54 33.86
C GLY A 243 2.99 -9.29 33.49
N VAL A 244 2.41 -8.15 33.90
CA VAL A 244 1.04 -7.79 33.51
C VAL A 244 1.05 -7.29 32.06
N ARG A 245 0.25 -7.91 31.21
CA ARG A 245 0.07 -7.50 29.81
C ARG A 245 -0.64 -6.16 29.70
N LEU A 246 -0.11 -5.28 28.89
CA LEU A 246 -0.58 -3.91 28.68
C LEU A 246 -0.91 -3.75 27.18
N THR A 247 -2.14 -3.38 26.88
CA THR A 247 -2.59 -3.01 25.54
C THR A 247 -2.63 -1.49 25.41
N HIS A 248 -1.67 -0.91 24.72
CA HIS A 248 -1.60 0.54 24.50
C HIS A 248 -2.50 0.92 23.33
N ILE A 249 -3.43 1.84 23.61
CA ILE A 249 -4.40 2.32 22.63
C ILE A 249 -4.43 3.83 22.54
N LYS A 250 -4.82 4.34 21.38
CA LYS A 250 -5.34 5.70 21.20
C LYS A 250 -6.85 5.62 21.03
N VAL A 251 -7.60 6.32 21.83
CA VAL A 251 -9.05 6.43 21.68
C VAL A 251 -9.37 7.39 20.54
N THR A 252 -10.02 6.90 19.49
CA THR A 252 -10.36 7.64 18.25
C THR A 252 -11.84 8.03 18.17
N GLY A 253 -12.63 7.67 19.18
CA GLY A 253 -14.03 8.07 19.29
C GLY A 253 -14.63 7.66 20.62
N GLY A 254 -15.61 8.42 21.07
CA GLY A 254 -16.29 8.17 22.33
C GLY A 254 -15.39 8.19 23.56
N SER A 255 -15.62 7.28 24.49
CA SER A 255 -14.79 7.06 25.68
C SER A 255 -14.78 5.58 26.06
N ILE A 256 -13.80 5.19 26.87
CA ILE A 256 -13.66 3.83 27.39
C ILE A 256 -13.53 3.86 28.91
N LYS A 257 -14.20 2.91 29.61
CA LYS A 257 -14.27 2.86 31.08
C LYS A 257 -13.71 1.56 31.63
N VAL A 258 -13.22 1.62 32.84
CA VAL A 258 -12.85 0.42 33.59
C VAL A 258 -14.08 -0.48 33.76
N ARG A 259 -13.90 -1.79 33.60
CA ARG A 259 -14.92 -2.86 33.60
C ARG A 259 -15.80 -2.93 32.37
N GLU A 260 -15.56 -2.10 31.36
CA GLU A 260 -16.23 -2.21 30.07
C GLU A 260 -15.75 -3.46 29.32
N MET A 261 -16.59 -3.98 28.43
CA MET A 261 -16.29 -5.17 27.64
C MET A 261 -15.78 -4.75 26.26
N ILE A 262 -14.68 -5.33 25.83
CA ILE A 262 -14.20 -5.28 24.44
C ILE A 262 -14.31 -6.70 23.90
N GLY A 263 -15.28 -6.93 23.00
CA GLY A 263 -15.62 -8.27 22.57
C GLY A 263 -16.09 -9.12 23.75
N ASP A 264 -15.37 -10.19 24.05
CA ASP A 264 -15.62 -11.11 25.17
C ASP A 264 -14.67 -10.90 26.37
N GLU A 265 -13.78 -9.91 26.30
CA GLU A 265 -12.80 -9.59 27.35
C GLU A 265 -13.19 -8.35 28.14
N LYS A 266 -12.80 -8.29 29.41
CA LYS A 266 -13.15 -7.22 30.34
C LYS A 266 -11.94 -6.41 30.75
N ILE A 267 -12.01 -5.08 30.59
CA ILE A 267 -10.99 -4.15 31.06
C ILE A 267 -10.87 -4.20 32.57
N SER A 268 -9.71 -4.59 33.08
CA SER A 268 -9.42 -4.64 34.52
C SER A 268 -8.95 -3.30 35.09
N GLY A 269 -8.25 -2.50 34.26
CA GLY A 269 -7.78 -1.17 34.66
C GLY A 269 -7.28 -0.37 33.48
N ILE A 270 -7.21 0.96 33.66
CA ILE A 270 -6.70 1.90 32.65
C ILE A 270 -5.53 2.66 33.29
N ARG A 271 -4.40 2.73 32.59
CA ARG A 271 -3.19 3.42 33.01
C ARG A 271 -2.78 4.48 31.99
N ILE A 272 -2.47 5.68 32.43
CA ILE A 272 -1.91 6.75 31.61
C ILE A 272 -0.45 6.93 32.03
N TYR A 273 0.48 6.65 31.12
CA TYR A 273 1.91 6.69 31.37
C TYR A 273 2.50 8.09 31.14
N SER A 274 3.51 8.44 31.95
CA SER A 274 4.39 9.59 31.70
C SER A 274 5.80 9.21 32.18
N GLY A 275 6.67 8.83 31.25
CA GLY A 275 7.92 8.16 31.54
C GLY A 275 7.70 6.81 32.22
N ALA A 276 8.49 6.50 33.25
CA ALA A 276 8.35 5.28 34.03
C ALA A 276 7.15 5.25 34.99
N LYS A 277 6.44 6.35 35.15
CA LYS A 277 5.29 6.47 36.08
C LYS A 277 3.98 6.43 35.31
N PHE A 278 2.95 5.91 36.00
CA PHE A 278 1.59 5.95 35.46
C PHE A 278 0.61 6.45 36.51
N THR A 279 -0.51 6.98 36.05
CA THR A 279 -1.70 7.28 36.85
C THR A 279 -2.83 6.37 36.38
N THR A 280 -3.68 5.95 37.31
CA THR A 280 -4.89 5.18 37.00
C THR A 280 -6.03 6.12 36.67
N ALA A 281 -6.82 5.77 35.65
CA ALA A 281 -8.03 6.49 35.29
C ALA A 281 -9.23 5.54 35.31
N ASP A 282 -10.40 6.05 35.63
CA ASP A 282 -11.65 5.29 35.56
C ASP A 282 -12.27 5.36 34.16
N GLU A 283 -11.99 6.43 33.41
CA GLU A 283 -12.48 6.69 32.06
C GLU A 283 -11.42 7.48 31.29
N VAL A 284 -11.29 7.19 30.00
CA VAL A 284 -10.42 7.91 29.04
C VAL A 284 -11.24 8.23 27.80
N GLY A 285 -11.14 9.47 27.34
CA GLY A 285 -11.88 9.99 26.18
C GLY A 285 -11.09 10.00 24.89
N SER A 286 -11.77 10.40 23.82
CA SER A 286 -11.18 10.52 22.49
C SER A 286 -10.00 11.48 22.44
N GLY A 287 -8.97 11.13 21.66
CA GLY A 287 -7.72 11.86 21.51
C GLY A 287 -6.65 11.53 22.55
N GLU A 288 -6.93 10.68 23.53
CA GLU A 288 -6.00 10.28 24.58
C GLU A 288 -5.37 8.92 24.31
N ILE A 289 -4.14 8.77 24.81
CA ILE A 289 -3.43 7.48 24.82
C ILE A 289 -3.46 6.89 26.23
N CYS A 290 -3.80 5.62 26.32
CA CYS A 290 -3.76 4.87 27.58
C CYS A 290 -3.34 3.41 27.34
N ALA A 291 -2.99 2.74 28.43
CA ALA A 291 -2.72 1.30 28.46
C ALA A 291 -3.83 0.58 29.23
N LEU A 292 -4.43 -0.40 28.61
CA LEU A 292 -5.48 -1.25 29.18
C LEU A 292 -4.88 -2.54 29.76
N THR A 293 -5.44 -2.99 30.87
CA THR A 293 -5.11 -4.30 31.46
C THR A 293 -6.32 -5.23 31.40
N GLY A 294 -6.09 -6.53 31.31
CA GLY A 294 -7.14 -7.57 31.28
C GLY A 294 -7.62 -7.93 29.88
N LEU A 295 -6.86 -7.56 28.84
CA LEU A 295 -7.10 -7.95 27.46
C LEU A 295 -5.94 -8.85 27.00
N ASP A 296 -6.23 -10.10 26.64
CA ASP A 296 -5.23 -11.10 26.25
C ASP A 296 -5.24 -11.39 24.76
N LYS A 297 -6.35 -11.08 24.05
CA LYS A 297 -6.53 -11.41 22.63
C LYS A 297 -6.19 -10.25 21.67
N THR A 298 -5.93 -9.07 22.20
CA THR A 298 -5.59 -7.91 21.39
C THR A 298 -4.20 -8.04 20.77
N HIS A 299 -3.98 -7.44 19.60
CA HIS A 299 -2.68 -7.45 18.91
C HIS A 299 -2.37 -6.09 18.32
N ASN A 300 -1.10 -5.86 18.02
CA ASN A 300 -0.62 -4.63 17.40
C ASN A 300 -1.31 -4.40 16.05
N GLY A 301 -1.72 -3.15 15.78
CA GLY A 301 -2.44 -2.76 14.57
C GLY A 301 -3.93 -3.10 14.56
N GLN A 302 -4.48 -3.64 15.65
CA GLN A 302 -5.89 -3.95 15.74
C GLN A 302 -6.74 -2.69 15.95
N GLY A 303 -7.84 -2.57 15.19
CA GLY A 303 -8.90 -1.62 15.47
C GLY A 303 -9.91 -2.17 16.48
N LEU A 304 -10.40 -1.31 17.33
CA LEU A 304 -11.43 -1.61 18.35
C LEU A 304 -12.64 -0.70 18.12
N GLY A 305 -13.85 -1.22 18.39
CA GLY A 305 -15.08 -0.48 18.17
C GLY A 305 -15.42 -0.31 16.69
N PHE A 306 -15.51 0.94 16.21
CA PHE A 306 -15.76 1.23 14.79
C PHE A 306 -14.50 1.21 13.92
N GLU A 307 -13.31 1.19 14.53
CA GLU A 307 -12.05 1.18 13.79
C GLU A 307 -11.81 -0.17 13.11
N ASP A 308 -11.40 -0.13 11.85
CA ASP A 308 -10.92 -1.30 11.13
C ASP A 308 -9.49 -1.65 11.55
N ALA A 309 -9.03 -2.84 11.18
CA ALA A 309 -7.63 -3.22 11.37
C ALA A 309 -6.72 -2.25 10.60
N GLY A 310 -5.63 -1.83 11.24
CA GLY A 310 -4.63 -0.97 10.62
C GLY A 310 -3.94 -1.63 9.43
N GLU A 311 -3.31 -0.83 8.60
CA GLU A 311 -2.47 -1.32 7.50
C GLU A 311 -1.30 -2.15 8.04
N LYS A 312 -0.88 -3.13 7.26
CA LYS A 312 0.31 -3.93 7.62
C LYS A 312 1.54 -3.04 7.56
N PRO A 313 2.49 -3.22 8.50
CA PRO A 313 3.76 -2.48 8.46
C PRO A 313 4.47 -2.64 7.12
N THR A 314 5.06 -1.56 6.64
CA THR A 314 5.83 -1.54 5.38
C THR A 314 7.25 -2.06 5.59
N LEU A 315 7.80 -1.80 6.79
CA LEU A 315 9.14 -2.22 7.15
C LEU A 315 9.12 -3.65 7.71
N GLU A 316 9.70 -4.60 6.98
CA GLU A 316 9.84 -5.98 7.41
C GLU A 316 11.31 -6.34 7.62
N PRO A 317 11.65 -7.22 8.58
CA PRO A 317 13.01 -7.72 8.76
C PRO A 317 13.44 -8.50 7.52
N VAL A 318 14.69 -8.30 7.12
CA VAL A 318 15.29 -8.94 5.94
C VAL A 318 16.24 -10.07 6.29
N MET A 319 16.59 -10.20 7.57
CA MET A 319 17.52 -11.21 8.08
C MET A 319 16.81 -12.14 9.06
N ASN A 320 17.08 -13.42 8.92
CA ASN A 320 16.59 -14.47 9.81
C ASN A 320 17.77 -15.05 10.59
N TYR A 321 17.72 -14.95 11.89
CA TYR A 321 18.80 -15.35 12.79
C TYR A 321 18.42 -16.61 13.56
N ARG A 322 19.36 -17.54 13.71
CA ARG A 322 19.19 -18.69 14.56
C ARG A 322 19.48 -18.36 16.01
N VAL A 323 18.57 -18.71 16.90
CA VAL A 323 18.78 -18.60 18.34
C VAL A 323 19.57 -19.80 18.83
N VAL A 324 20.77 -19.57 19.33
CA VAL A 324 21.65 -20.61 19.90
C VAL A 324 21.36 -20.73 21.39
N LEU A 325 20.85 -21.89 21.77
CA LEU A 325 20.48 -22.18 23.16
C LEU A 325 21.74 -22.57 23.98
N PRO A 326 21.85 -22.11 25.24
CA PRO A 326 22.90 -22.56 26.13
C PRO A 326 22.70 -24.03 26.52
N ASP A 327 23.79 -24.70 26.91
CA ASP A 327 23.77 -26.09 27.36
C ASP A 327 22.75 -26.31 28.49
N GLY A 328 21.85 -27.26 28.30
CA GLY A 328 20.81 -27.62 29.27
C GLY A 328 19.53 -26.76 29.19
N CYS A 329 19.41 -25.85 28.23
CA CYS A 329 18.16 -25.14 27.94
C CYS A 329 17.40 -25.89 26.85
N ASP A 330 16.12 -26.20 27.12
CA ASP A 330 15.25 -26.85 26.16
C ASP A 330 14.52 -25.80 25.31
N ALA A 331 14.44 -26.04 24.00
CA ALA A 331 13.73 -25.18 23.06
C ALA A 331 12.25 -25.04 23.41
N ASP A 332 11.62 -26.10 23.89
CA ASP A 332 10.20 -26.10 24.30
C ASP A 332 9.93 -25.14 25.49
N THR A 333 10.95 -24.85 26.28
CA THR A 333 10.86 -23.91 27.41
C THR A 333 11.06 -22.47 26.99
N LEU A 334 11.92 -22.22 25.98
CA LEU A 334 12.23 -20.87 25.51
C LEU A 334 11.26 -20.38 24.43
N LEU A 335 10.76 -21.26 23.58
CA LEU A 335 9.88 -20.89 22.46
C LEU A 335 8.62 -20.11 22.91
N PRO A 336 7.88 -20.50 23.97
CA PRO A 336 6.76 -19.71 24.47
C PRO A 336 7.16 -18.31 24.93
N LYS A 337 8.34 -18.16 25.54
CA LYS A 337 8.87 -16.90 26.00
C LYS A 337 9.29 -15.96 24.86
N LEU A 338 9.84 -16.52 23.79
CA LEU A 338 10.12 -15.74 22.59
C LEU A 338 8.84 -15.31 21.86
N ARG A 339 7.79 -16.15 21.89
CA ARG A 339 6.47 -15.78 21.38
C ARG A 339 5.80 -14.67 22.19
N GLU A 340 6.04 -14.60 23.50
CA GLU A 340 5.62 -13.44 24.32
C GLU A 340 6.30 -12.15 23.84
N LEU A 341 7.59 -12.21 23.46
CA LEU A 341 8.29 -11.08 22.85
C LEU A 341 7.76 -10.76 21.44
N GLU A 342 7.34 -11.77 20.69
CA GLU A 342 6.70 -11.58 19.38
C GLU A 342 5.34 -10.88 19.49
N GLU A 343 4.58 -11.07 20.57
CA GLU A 343 3.37 -10.27 20.84
C GLU A 343 3.69 -8.78 20.99
N GLU A 344 4.82 -8.45 21.63
CA GLU A 344 5.30 -7.08 21.79
C GLU A 344 5.86 -6.52 20.48
N ASP A 345 6.64 -7.32 19.76
CA ASP A 345 7.21 -7.01 18.44
C ASP A 345 6.88 -8.10 17.40
N PRO A 346 5.76 -7.99 16.68
CA PRO A 346 5.33 -9.00 15.71
C PRO A 346 6.34 -9.25 14.59
N GLN A 347 7.27 -8.32 14.37
CA GLN A 347 8.28 -8.47 13.35
C GLN A 347 9.43 -9.42 13.74
N LEU A 348 9.48 -9.87 14.98
CA LEU A 348 10.41 -10.92 15.39
C LEU A 348 10.17 -12.25 14.65
N HIS A 349 8.98 -12.48 14.09
CA HIS A 349 8.67 -13.66 13.29
C HIS A 349 9.30 -14.93 13.84
N VAL A 350 8.95 -15.29 15.09
CA VAL A 350 9.53 -16.44 15.78
C VAL A 350 9.07 -17.72 15.13
N THR A 351 9.97 -18.43 14.48
CA THR A 351 9.68 -19.68 13.78
C THR A 351 10.40 -20.86 14.43
N TRP A 352 9.71 -22.01 14.51
CA TRP A 352 10.27 -23.26 14.97
C TRP A 352 10.47 -24.21 13.79
N ASN A 353 11.71 -24.57 13.54
CA ASN A 353 12.02 -25.60 12.56
C ASN A 353 12.08 -26.98 13.22
N SER A 354 11.04 -27.78 13.01
CA SER A 354 10.90 -29.10 13.64
C SER A 354 11.96 -30.12 13.16
N HIS A 355 12.46 -30.00 11.92
CA HIS A 355 13.47 -30.89 11.36
C HIS A 355 14.85 -30.63 11.94
N LEU A 356 15.22 -29.37 12.06
CA LEU A 356 16.52 -28.95 12.59
C LEU A 356 16.50 -28.75 14.10
N LYS A 357 15.32 -28.73 14.72
CA LYS A 357 15.11 -28.40 16.14
C LYS A 357 15.73 -27.05 16.51
N GLU A 358 15.54 -26.07 15.65
CA GLU A 358 16.09 -24.73 15.78
C GLU A 358 14.99 -23.69 15.89
N ILE A 359 15.22 -22.68 16.73
CA ILE A 359 14.38 -21.47 16.80
C ILE A 359 15.04 -20.40 15.94
N HIS A 360 14.26 -19.77 15.07
CA HIS A 360 14.70 -18.66 14.25
C HIS A 360 13.88 -17.42 14.56
N VAL A 361 14.53 -16.23 14.46
CA VAL A 361 13.91 -14.91 14.68
C VAL A 361 14.29 -13.95 13.55
N GLY A 362 13.31 -13.16 13.10
CA GLY A 362 13.54 -12.10 12.13
C GLY A 362 14.04 -10.85 12.84
N LEU A 363 15.14 -10.24 12.37
CA LEU A 363 15.69 -9.01 12.93
C LEU A 363 16.08 -8.04 11.81
N MET A 364 15.97 -6.75 12.10
CA MET A 364 16.33 -5.68 11.16
C MET A 364 17.86 -5.48 11.08
N GLY A 365 18.59 -5.78 12.17
CA GLY A 365 20.04 -5.59 12.21
C GLY A 365 20.72 -6.16 13.46
N GLU A 366 22.04 -5.95 13.52
CA GLU A 366 22.90 -6.51 14.60
C GLU A 366 22.60 -5.88 15.97
N VAL A 367 22.27 -4.59 16.01
CA VAL A 367 21.96 -3.91 17.29
C VAL A 367 20.68 -4.50 17.90
N GLN A 368 19.68 -4.79 17.09
CA GLN A 368 18.45 -5.47 17.55
C GLN A 368 18.78 -6.88 18.09
N ALA A 369 19.70 -7.61 17.44
CA ALA A 369 20.12 -8.93 17.90
C ALA A 369 20.79 -8.88 19.29
N GLU A 370 21.66 -7.92 19.54
CA GLU A 370 22.29 -7.74 20.85
C GLU A 370 21.29 -7.33 21.94
N ILE A 371 20.31 -6.51 21.58
CA ILE A 371 19.26 -6.09 22.51
C ILE A 371 18.34 -7.27 22.84
N LEU A 372 17.98 -8.09 21.85
CA LEU A 372 17.19 -9.30 22.08
C LEU A 372 17.88 -10.25 23.06
N LYS A 373 19.20 -10.49 22.91
CA LYS A 373 20.00 -11.28 23.88
C LYS A 373 19.89 -10.73 25.29
N SER A 374 20.00 -9.40 25.41
CA SER A 374 19.93 -8.74 26.71
C SER A 374 18.54 -8.82 27.35
N ILE A 375 17.50 -8.62 26.57
CA ILE A 375 16.09 -8.73 27.03
C ILE A 375 15.79 -10.17 27.50
N VAL A 376 16.20 -11.17 26.73
CA VAL A 376 15.99 -12.58 27.09
C VAL A 376 16.76 -12.93 28.39
N ALA A 377 17.98 -12.43 28.55
CA ALA A 377 18.74 -12.63 29.77
C ALA A 377 18.12 -11.93 30.98
N GLU A 378 17.63 -10.69 30.82
CA GLU A 378 17.03 -9.91 31.90
C GLU A 378 15.67 -10.45 32.33
N ARG A 379 14.74 -10.70 31.37
CA ARG A 379 13.37 -11.13 31.68
C ARG A 379 13.26 -12.62 32.03
N PHE A 380 14.02 -13.45 31.32
CA PHE A 380 13.84 -14.91 31.43
C PHE A 380 15.01 -15.62 32.10
N GLY A 381 16.10 -14.92 32.41
CA GLY A 381 17.29 -15.48 33.05
C GLY A 381 18.08 -16.45 32.14
N VAL A 382 17.83 -16.45 30.83
CA VAL A 382 18.47 -17.35 29.85
C VAL A 382 19.44 -16.55 29.00
N LYS A 383 20.72 -16.91 29.01
CA LYS A 383 21.73 -16.29 28.14
C LYS A 383 21.75 -17.02 26.80
N ILE A 384 21.04 -16.50 25.82
CA ILE A 384 21.10 -16.98 24.44
C ILE A 384 22.24 -16.36 23.68
N ASP A 385 22.69 -17.03 22.62
CA ASP A 385 23.45 -16.40 21.54
C ASP A 385 22.64 -16.37 20.25
N ILE A 386 23.02 -15.52 19.32
CA ILE A 386 22.37 -15.37 18.04
C ILE A 386 23.44 -15.55 16.98
N ASP A 387 23.27 -16.55 16.14
CA ASP A 387 24.20 -16.88 15.07
C ASP A 387 24.14 -15.84 13.93
N SER A 388 25.15 -15.85 13.05
CA SER A 388 25.14 -14.98 11.86
C SER A 388 23.85 -15.17 11.08
N GLY A 389 23.14 -14.07 10.83
CA GLY A 389 21.84 -14.12 10.17
C GLY A 389 21.93 -14.71 8.76
N ARG A 390 20.87 -15.40 8.37
CA ARG A 390 20.63 -15.80 6.98
C ARG A 390 19.61 -14.86 6.39
N VAL A 391 19.79 -14.53 5.12
CA VAL A 391 18.84 -13.70 4.38
C VAL A 391 17.51 -14.41 4.23
N MET A 392 16.42 -13.70 4.39
CA MET A 392 15.07 -14.18 4.12
C MET A 392 14.78 -14.03 2.64
N TYR A 393 14.75 -15.16 1.94
CA TYR A 393 14.34 -15.18 0.54
C TYR A 393 12.83 -15.11 0.40
N LYS A 394 12.34 -14.63 -0.74
CA LYS A 394 10.94 -14.73 -1.17
C LYS A 394 10.88 -15.37 -2.55
N GLU A 395 9.72 -15.84 -2.97
CA GLU A 395 9.51 -16.40 -4.30
C GLU A 395 8.37 -15.71 -5.01
N THR A 396 8.47 -15.59 -6.33
CA THR A 396 7.42 -15.06 -7.19
C THR A 396 7.33 -15.85 -8.48
N ILE A 397 6.39 -15.52 -9.36
CA ILE A 397 6.22 -16.17 -10.66
C ILE A 397 6.45 -15.17 -11.79
N GLU A 398 6.84 -15.66 -12.96
CA GLU A 398 7.05 -14.85 -14.17
C GLU A 398 5.92 -14.96 -15.19
N ASN A 399 5.08 -16.00 -15.07
CA ASN A 399 4.03 -16.28 -16.03
C ASN A 399 2.70 -16.53 -15.33
N THR A 400 1.61 -16.24 -16.01
CA THR A 400 0.27 -16.56 -15.53
C THR A 400 0.04 -18.06 -15.60
N VAL A 401 -0.48 -18.63 -14.52
CA VAL A 401 -0.82 -20.06 -14.41
C VAL A 401 -2.19 -20.23 -13.74
N GLU A 402 -2.80 -21.39 -14.03
CA GLU A 402 -3.99 -21.85 -13.33
C GLU A 402 -3.58 -22.90 -12.31
N GLY A 403 -3.92 -22.66 -11.05
CA GLY A 403 -3.79 -23.64 -9.98
C GLY A 403 -5.13 -24.32 -9.71
N VAL A 404 -5.15 -25.66 -9.77
CA VAL A 404 -6.35 -26.46 -9.53
C VAL A 404 -6.15 -27.32 -8.29
N GLY A 405 -7.03 -27.16 -7.33
CA GLY A 405 -7.06 -27.97 -6.12
C GLY A 405 -8.39 -28.70 -5.98
N HIS A 406 -8.31 -30.01 -5.87
CA HIS A 406 -9.47 -30.87 -5.67
C HIS A 406 -9.32 -31.66 -4.36
N TYR A 407 -10.39 -31.69 -3.57
CA TYR A 407 -10.40 -32.42 -2.31
C TYR A 407 -11.72 -33.18 -2.16
N GLU A 408 -11.68 -34.49 -2.45
CA GLU A 408 -12.83 -35.39 -2.44
C GLU A 408 -12.50 -36.72 -1.72
N PRO A 409 -12.14 -36.72 -0.41
CA PRO A 409 -12.18 -37.94 0.37
C PRO A 409 -13.62 -38.34 0.60
N LEU A 410 -13.83 -39.57 1.11
CA LEU A 410 -15.18 -40.12 1.30
C LEU A 410 -16.11 -39.14 2.04
N ARG A 411 -17.24 -38.75 1.40
CA ARG A 411 -18.26 -37.80 1.88
C ARG A 411 -17.81 -36.33 1.99
N HIS A 412 -16.74 -35.95 1.34
CA HIS A 412 -16.28 -34.56 1.23
C HIS A 412 -16.15 -34.19 -0.24
N TYR A 413 -16.30 -32.92 -0.58
CA TYR A 413 -16.11 -32.44 -1.95
C TYR A 413 -15.81 -30.95 -1.99
N ALA A 414 -14.70 -30.56 -2.57
CA ALA A 414 -14.43 -29.19 -2.96
C ALA A 414 -13.46 -29.14 -4.15
N GLU A 415 -13.74 -28.28 -5.12
CA GLU A 415 -12.84 -27.98 -6.23
C GLU A 415 -12.66 -26.48 -6.34
N VAL A 416 -11.42 -26.01 -6.52
CA VAL A 416 -11.04 -24.60 -6.58
C VAL A 416 -10.08 -24.40 -7.73
N HIS A 417 -10.38 -23.42 -8.59
CA HIS A 417 -9.52 -22.95 -9.68
C HIS A 417 -9.07 -21.53 -9.41
N LEU A 418 -7.76 -21.33 -9.34
CA LEU A 418 -7.11 -20.05 -9.08
C LEU A 418 -6.28 -19.63 -10.27
N ILE A 419 -6.47 -18.42 -10.77
CA ILE A 419 -5.56 -17.80 -11.73
C ILE A 419 -4.53 -17.02 -10.93
N MET A 420 -3.26 -17.32 -11.15
CA MET A 420 -2.12 -16.70 -10.49
C MET A 420 -1.35 -15.89 -11.52
N GLU A 421 -1.22 -14.60 -11.30
CA GLU A 421 -0.61 -13.63 -12.22
C GLU A 421 0.53 -12.89 -11.52
N PRO A 422 1.67 -12.67 -12.20
CA PRO A 422 2.76 -11.88 -11.63
C PRO A 422 2.37 -10.41 -11.47
N LEU A 423 2.85 -9.78 -10.41
CA LEU A 423 2.73 -8.35 -10.15
C LEU A 423 4.10 -7.67 -10.13
N PRO A 424 4.15 -6.34 -10.23
CA PRO A 424 5.39 -5.56 -10.02
C PRO A 424 6.01 -5.82 -8.64
N ARG A 425 7.33 -5.62 -8.53
CA ARG A 425 8.05 -5.78 -7.27
C ARG A 425 7.50 -4.89 -6.16
N GLY A 426 7.32 -5.47 -4.97
CA GLY A 426 6.78 -4.78 -3.80
C GLY A 426 5.26 -4.69 -3.75
N ALA A 427 4.55 -5.25 -4.74
CA ALA A 427 3.08 -5.25 -4.74
C ALA A 427 2.46 -6.26 -3.75
N GLY A 428 3.26 -7.19 -3.22
CA GLY A 428 2.79 -8.21 -2.29
C GLY A 428 1.79 -9.19 -2.89
N LEU A 429 0.90 -9.73 -2.06
CA LEU A 429 -0.15 -10.67 -2.48
C LEU A 429 -1.50 -9.96 -2.56
N ILE A 430 -2.17 -10.09 -3.70
CA ILE A 430 -3.51 -9.57 -3.93
C ILE A 430 -4.47 -10.72 -4.18
N PHE A 431 -5.53 -10.83 -3.39
CA PHE A 431 -6.56 -11.84 -3.53
C PHE A 431 -7.85 -11.24 -4.10
N LYS A 432 -8.37 -11.86 -5.17
CA LYS A 432 -9.61 -11.43 -5.83
C LYS A 432 -10.50 -12.61 -6.18
N THR A 433 -11.75 -12.34 -6.53
CA THR A 433 -12.69 -13.31 -7.10
C THR A 433 -13.32 -12.75 -8.35
N ASP A 434 -13.31 -13.53 -9.42
CA ASP A 434 -14.04 -13.30 -10.68
C ASP A 434 -15.04 -14.45 -10.93
N CYS A 435 -15.22 -15.31 -9.90
CA CYS A 435 -16.13 -16.45 -9.98
C CYS A 435 -17.58 -15.98 -9.92
N SER A 436 -18.41 -16.48 -10.87
CA SER A 436 -19.84 -16.23 -10.86
C SER A 436 -20.54 -16.84 -9.65
N GLU A 437 -21.49 -16.12 -9.04
CA GLU A 437 -22.33 -16.63 -7.96
C GLU A 437 -23.22 -17.81 -8.41
N ASP A 438 -23.51 -17.93 -9.71
CA ASP A 438 -24.19 -19.09 -10.29
C ASP A 438 -23.33 -20.37 -10.28
N THR A 439 -22.00 -20.21 -10.29
CA THR A 439 -21.05 -21.32 -10.26
C THR A 439 -20.71 -21.73 -8.84
N LEU A 440 -20.48 -20.74 -7.97
CA LEU A 440 -20.14 -20.96 -6.56
C LEU A 440 -20.76 -19.85 -5.70
N ASP A 441 -21.54 -20.23 -4.69
CA ASP A 441 -22.19 -19.32 -3.74
C ASP A 441 -21.19 -18.35 -3.10
N ARG A 442 -21.60 -17.10 -2.91
CA ARG A 442 -20.78 -16.00 -2.39
C ARG A 442 -20.14 -16.30 -1.02
N ASN A 443 -20.79 -17.07 -0.18
CA ASN A 443 -20.23 -17.43 1.13
C ASN A 443 -19.02 -18.36 0.97
N TRP A 444 -19.06 -19.28 0.03
CA TRP A 444 -17.92 -20.14 -0.28
C TRP A 444 -16.78 -19.34 -0.92
N GLN A 445 -17.08 -18.40 -1.79
CA GLN A 445 -16.07 -17.51 -2.37
C GLN A 445 -15.35 -16.72 -1.27
N ARG A 446 -16.09 -16.12 -0.33
CA ARG A 446 -15.50 -15.39 0.82
C ARG A 446 -14.64 -16.30 1.69
N LEU A 447 -15.08 -17.52 1.92
CA LEU A 447 -14.33 -18.51 2.69
C LEU A 447 -13.01 -18.88 2.01
N ILE A 448 -13.01 -19.06 0.69
CA ILE A 448 -11.79 -19.32 -0.10
C ILE A 448 -10.83 -18.14 0.00
N LEU A 449 -11.30 -16.89 -0.16
CA LEU A 449 -10.48 -15.69 0.00
C LEU A 449 -9.90 -15.58 1.41
N MET A 450 -10.69 -15.92 2.44
CA MET A 450 -10.19 -15.98 3.81
C MET A 450 -9.08 -17.04 3.96
N HIS A 451 -9.25 -18.25 3.38
CA HIS A 451 -8.24 -19.30 3.41
C HIS A 451 -6.95 -18.93 2.64
N LEU A 452 -7.04 -18.12 1.59
CA LEU A 452 -5.86 -17.58 0.92
C LEU A 452 -5.07 -16.62 1.84
N GLY A 453 -5.75 -15.85 2.69
CA GLY A 453 -5.12 -14.88 3.58
C GLY A 453 -4.67 -15.41 4.95
N GLU A 454 -5.21 -16.56 5.41
CA GLU A 454 -4.94 -17.07 6.76
C GLU A 454 -3.59 -17.79 6.90
N LYS A 455 -2.96 -18.18 5.78
CA LYS A 455 -1.71 -18.95 5.77
C LYS A 455 -0.65 -18.24 4.93
N GLN A 456 0.60 -18.26 5.40
CA GLN A 456 1.74 -17.90 4.58
C GLN A 456 2.00 -19.04 3.58
N HIS A 457 1.77 -18.77 2.29
CA HIS A 457 2.02 -19.76 1.23
C HIS A 457 3.51 -19.79 0.89
N LEU A 458 4.04 -20.99 0.75
CA LEU A 458 5.44 -21.23 0.44
C LEU A 458 5.63 -21.51 -1.06
N GLY A 459 6.73 -21.04 -1.61
CA GLY A 459 7.15 -21.30 -2.98
C GLY A 459 7.73 -22.69 -3.17
N VAL A 460 8.15 -23.01 -4.38
CA VAL A 460 8.58 -24.36 -4.81
C VAL A 460 10.08 -24.48 -5.03
N LEU A 461 10.82 -23.36 -5.04
CA LEU A 461 12.27 -23.36 -5.27
C LEU A 461 13.06 -23.63 -3.97
N THR A 462 12.68 -22.97 -2.92
CA THR A 462 13.40 -22.97 -1.63
C THR A 462 12.48 -23.15 -0.43
N GLY A 463 11.15 -23.19 -0.66
CA GLY A 463 10.16 -23.15 0.41
C GLY A 463 10.03 -21.77 1.07
N SER A 464 10.54 -20.73 0.44
CA SER A 464 10.40 -19.37 0.93
C SER A 464 9.00 -18.81 0.68
N PRO A 465 8.53 -17.82 1.44
CA PRO A 465 7.23 -17.20 1.24
C PRO A 465 7.05 -16.61 -0.16
N ILE A 466 5.87 -16.78 -0.73
CA ILE A 466 5.54 -16.16 -2.03
C ILE A 466 5.17 -14.68 -1.87
N THR A 467 5.44 -13.88 -2.91
CA THR A 467 5.11 -12.45 -2.97
C THR A 467 4.89 -11.98 -4.41
N ASP A 468 4.44 -10.76 -4.59
CA ASP A 468 4.31 -10.07 -5.87
C ASP A 468 3.50 -10.84 -6.90
N MET A 469 2.34 -11.34 -6.47
CA MET A 469 1.39 -12.00 -7.35
C MET A 469 -0.07 -11.73 -6.97
N LYS A 470 -0.91 -11.73 -7.99
CA LYS A 470 -2.37 -11.68 -7.84
C LYS A 470 -2.92 -13.10 -7.97
N ILE A 471 -3.70 -13.52 -6.99
CA ILE A 471 -4.39 -14.81 -6.98
C ILE A 471 -5.88 -14.55 -7.08
N THR A 472 -6.48 -14.94 -8.20
CA THR A 472 -7.88 -14.70 -8.50
C THR A 472 -8.64 -16.02 -8.47
N LEU A 473 -9.69 -16.13 -7.67
CA LEU A 473 -10.63 -17.24 -7.73
C LEU A 473 -11.43 -17.14 -9.03
N ALA A 474 -11.14 -18.01 -9.98
CA ALA A 474 -11.79 -18.03 -11.30
C ALA A 474 -13.02 -18.94 -11.33
N ALA A 475 -12.93 -20.11 -10.71
CA ALA A 475 -14.05 -21.05 -10.60
C ALA A 475 -13.93 -21.91 -9.35
N GLY A 476 -15.03 -22.47 -8.92
CA GLY A 476 -15.06 -23.43 -7.84
C GLY A 476 -16.35 -24.24 -7.85
N ARG A 477 -16.33 -25.41 -7.21
CA ARG A 477 -17.50 -26.27 -7.14
C ARG A 477 -17.68 -26.85 -5.75
N ALA A 478 -18.92 -26.75 -5.26
CA ALA A 478 -19.37 -27.33 -4.02
C ALA A 478 -20.40 -28.45 -4.29
N HIS A 479 -20.57 -29.35 -3.34
CA HIS A 479 -21.63 -30.33 -3.37
C HIS A 479 -22.57 -30.12 -2.19
N ILE A 480 -23.88 -29.96 -2.43
CA ILE A 480 -24.91 -29.56 -1.45
C ILE A 480 -24.88 -30.41 -0.16
N LYS A 481 -24.51 -31.69 -0.24
CA LYS A 481 -24.54 -32.64 0.90
C LYS A 481 -23.16 -33.02 1.44
N HIS A 482 -22.10 -32.67 0.72
CA HIS A 482 -20.76 -33.21 1.01
C HIS A 482 -19.67 -32.12 1.12
N THR A 483 -20.02 -30.84 1.04
CA THR A 483 -19.03 -29.77 1.20
C THR A 483 -19.13 -29.16 2.58
N GLU A 484 -18.01 -29.17 3.29
CA GLU A 484 -17.81 -28.46 4.56
C GLU A 484 -16.73 -27.39 4.40
N GLY A 485 -16.67 -26.41 5.32
CA GLY A 485 -15.71 -25.28 5.20
C GLY A 485 -14.25 -25.76 5.15
N GLY A 486 -13.91 -26.82 5.87
CA GLY A 486 -12.57 -27.40 5.86
C GLY A 486 -12.15 -28.01 4.53
N ASP A 487 -13.10 -28.39 3.68
CA ASP A 487 -12.82 -28.97 2.36
C ASP A 487 -12.27 -27.89 1.43
N PHE A 488 -12.88 -26.70 1.45
CA PHE A 488 -12.37 -25.56 0.69
C PHE A 488 -10.99 -25.09 1.16
N ARG A 489 -10.69 -25.19 2.46
CA ARG A 489 -9.34 -24.92 2.95
C ARG A 489 -8.33 -25.84 2.29
N GLN A 490 -8.62 -27.15 2.27
CA GLN A 490 -7.75 -28.16 1.66
C GLN A 490 -7.63 -27.98 0.15
N ALA A 491 -8.73 -27.72 -0.54
CA ALA A 491 -8.72 -27.49 -1.98
C ALA A 491 -7.95 -26.20 -2.34
N THR A 492 -8.15 -25.11 -1.58
CA THR A 492 -7.47 -23.83 -1.81
C THR A 492 -5.95 -23.96 -1.67
N TYR A 493 -5.46 -24.61 -0.60
CA TYR A 493 -4.02 -24.77 -0.39
C TYR A 493 -3.38 -25.63 -1.48
N ARG A 494 -4.06 -26.67 -1.94
CA ARG A 494 -3.62 -27.51 -3.06
C ARG A 494 -3.62 -26.72 -4.36
N ALA A 495 -4.65 -25.89 -4.60
CA ALA A 495 -4.72 -25.07 -5.80
C ALA A 495 -3.54 -24.09 -5.90
N VAL A 496 -3.22 -23.38 -4.80
CA VAL A 496 -2.05 -22.49 -4.77
C VAL A 496 -0.77 -23.29 -5.06
N ARG A 497 -0.57 -24.41 -4.34
CA ARG A 497 0.67 -25.20 -4.47
C ARG A 497 0.80 -25.82 -5.85
N GLN A 498 -0.28 -26.37 -6.40
CA GLN A 498 -0.31 -26.97 -7.74
C GLN A 498 -0.02 -25.92 -8.83
N GLY A 499 -0.57 -24.71 -8.69
CA GLY A 499 -0.27 -23.60 -9.60
C GLY A 499 1.20 -23.20 -9.57
N LEU A 500 1.81 -23.09 -8.37
CA LEU A 500 3.23 -22.80 -8.21
C LEU A 500 4.12 -23.89 -8.83
N MET A 501 3.74 -25.15 -8.77
CA MET A 501 4.47 -26.26 -9.42
C MET A 501 4.48 -26.16 -10.95
N GLN A 502 3.51 -25.49 -11.55
CA GLN A 502 3.43 -25.27 -13.00
C GLN A 502 4.07 -23.95 -13.43
N ALA A 503 4.22 -23.02 -12.51
CA ALA A 503 4.73 -21.69 -12.78
C ALA A 503 6.23 -21.68 -13.03
N LYS A 504 6.69 -20.66 -13.78
CA LYS A 504 8.10 -20.30 -13.80
C LYS A 504 8.38 -19.45 -12.57
N SER A 505 8.76 -20.13 -11.49
CA SER A 505 9.08 -19.48 -10.24
C SER A 505 10.45 -18.79 -10.29
N LYS A 506 10.58 -17.69 -9.56
CA LYS A 506 11.79 -16.89 -9.44
C LYS A 506 12.10 -16.62 -7.98
N LEU A 507 13.36 -16.77 -7.61
CA LEU A 507 13.85 -16.48 -6.27
C LEU A 507 14.17 -15.00 -6.14
N LEU A 508 13.72 -14.38 -5.06
CA LEU A 508 13.96 -13.00 -4.69
C LEU A 508 14.80 -12.94 -3.43
N GLU A 509 15.72 -12.00 -3.39
CA GLU A 509 16.50 -11.67 -2.21
C GLU A 509 16.28 -10.21 -1.80
N PRO A 510 16.47 -9.86 -0.52
CA PRO A 510 16.38 -8.48 -0.08
C PRO A 510 17.59 -7.67 -0.52
N TYR A 511 17.35 -6.42 -0.85
CA TYR A 511 18.34 -5.42 -1.22
C TYR A 511 18.38 -4.29 -0.21
N PHE A 512 19.56 -3.74 -0.01
CA PHE A 512 19.76 -2.45 0.62
C PHE A 512 19.88 -1.35 -0.44
N SER A 513 19.23 -0.21 -0.18
CA SER A 513 19.66 1.07 -0.69
C SER A 513 20.81 1.54 0.18
N PHE A 514 21.95 1.83 -0.40
CA PHE A 514 23.11 2.27 0.35
C PHE A 514 23.55 3.66 -0.04
N ARG A 515 24.10 4.38 0.93
CA ARG A 515 24.88 5.63 0.77
C ARG A 515 26.23 5.42 1.42
N LEU A 516 27.26 5.43 0.58
CA LEU A 516 28.65 5.19 1.00
C LEU A 516 29.44 6.48 0.87
N GLU A 517 29.90 7.01 1.98
CA GLU A 517 30.76 8.19 2.05
C GLU A 517 32.21 7.77 2.28
N VAL A 518 33.09 8.13 1.37
CA VAL A 518 34.53 7.80 1.45
C VAL A 518 35.38 9.00 1.03
N PRO A 519 36.62 9.12 1.53
CA PRO A 519 37.56 10.09 0.97
C PRO A 519 37.72 9.90 -0.53
N SER A 520 37.73 11.00 -1.31
CA SER A 520 37.78 10.94 -2.78
C SER A 520 38.93 10.10 -3.33
N GLU A 521 40.02 9.98 -2.59
CA GLU A 521 41.16 9.11 -2.93
C GLU A 521 40.79 7.61 -2.94
N GLN A 522 39.72 7.22 -2.20
CA GLN A 522 39.29 5.83 -2.02
C GLN A 522 38.06 5.45 -2.87
N ILE A 523 37.49 6.40 -3.63
CA ILE A 523 36.25 6.17 -4.39
C ILE A 523 36.41 5.04 -5.44
N GLY A 524 37.57 4.93 -6.07
CA GLY A 524 37.84 3.86 -7.02
C GLY A 524 37.80 2.47 -6.41
N ARG A 525 38.26 2.31 -5.15
CA ARG A 525 38.15 1.07 -4.39
C ARG A 525 36.69 0.79 -4.04
N ALA A 526 35.96 1.79 -3.51
CA ALA A 526 34.56 1.67 -3.15
C ALA A 526 33.70 1.22 -4.34
N ILE A 527 33.89 1.83 -5.51
CA ILE A 527 33.21 1.45 -6.75
C ILE A 527 33.49 -0.01 -7.12
N ASN A 528 34.77 -0.44 -7.03
CA ASN A 528 35.13 -1.80 -7.35
C ASN A 528 34.54 -2.80 -6.34
N ASP A 529 34.58 -2.49 -5.06
CA ASP A 529 34.03 -3.34 -4.00
C ASP A 529 32.51 -3.52 -4.18
N ILE A 530 31.75 -2.45 -4.45
CA ILE A 530 30.30 -2.51 -4.71
C ILE A 530 30.01 -3.36 -5.96
N ARG A 531 30.80 -3.25 -7.03
CA ARG A 531 30.64 -4.11 -8.23
C ARG A 531 30.87 -5.59 -7.91
N MET A 532 31.93 -5.89 -7.14
CA MET A 532 32.24 -7.27 -6.73
C MET A 532 31.13 -7.84 -5.83
N LYS A 533 30.45 -6.98 -5.09
CA LYS A 533 29.32 -7.29 -4.22
C LYS A 533 27.97 -7.25 -4.95
N SER A 534 27.97 -7.38 -6.28
CA SER A 534 26.77 -7.40 -7.15
C SER A 534 25.85 -6.17 -6.99
N GLY A 535 26.40 -5.05 -6.52
CA GLY A 535 25.68 -3.80 -6.36
C GLY A 535 25.63 -2.96 -7.63
N SER A 536 24.55 -2.21 -7.75
CA SER A 536 24.37 -1.12 -8.72
C SER A 536 24.53 0.23 -8.02
N PHE A 537 25.07 1.24 -8.71
CA PHE A 537 25.29 2.54 -8.13
C PHE A 537 25.13 3.65 -9.17
N GLU A 538 24.82 4.84 -8.70
CA GLU A 538 24.73 6.08 -9.47
C GLU A 538 26.09 6.74 -9.59
N SER A 539 26.22 7.79 -10.40
CA SER A 539 27.47 8.55 -10.52
C SER A 539 27.83 9.15 -9.16
N PRO A 540 29.09 8.97 -8.69
CA PRO A 540 29.50 9.49 -7.40
C PRO A 540 29.46 11.02 -7.40
N GLU A 541 28.99 11.59 -6.30
CA GLU A 541 29.00 13.03 -6.04
C GLU A 541 30.21 13.39 -5.16
N GLU A 542 30.89 14.47 -5.48
CA GLU A 542 32.05 14.92 -4.72
C GLU A 542 31.79 16.28 -4.05
N SER A 543 32.00 16.33 -2.73
CA SER A 543 31.89 17.56 -1.96
C SER A 543 32.95 17.61 -0.87
N GLY A 544 33.78 18.66 -0.86
CA GLY A 544 34.76 18.89 0.24
C GLY A 544 35.83 17.80 0.45
N GLY A 545 36.19 17.03 -0.60
CA GLY A 545 37.14 15.93 -0.54
C GLY A 545 36.59 14.60 -0.05
N ILE A 546 35.28 14.53 0.10
CA ILE A 546 34.51 13.29 0.35
C ILE A 546 33.68 13.01 -0.92
N SER A 547 33.74 11.76 -1.36
CA SER A 547 32.87 11.26 -2.42
C SER A 547 31.74 10.42 -1.83
N VAL A 548 30.53 10.66 -2.31
CA VAL A 548 29.32 9.94 -1.92
C VAL A 548 28.91 9.04 -3.08
N LEU A 549 28.76 7.75 -2.81
CA LEU A 549 28.31 6.74 -3.75
C LEU A 549 26.97 6.17 -3.25
N SER A 550 25.90 6.41 -3.99
CA SER A 550 24.56 5.90 -3.69
C SER A 550 24.19 4.79 -4.65
N GLY A 551 23.40 3.81 -4.18
CA GLY A 551 23.00 2.69 -5.03
C GLY A 551 22.22 1.61 -4.29
N ARG A 552 22.12 0.43 -4.93
CA ARG A 552 21.46 -0.75 -4.37
C ARG A 552 22.38 -1.95 -4.44
N ALA A 553 22.34 -2.80 -3.42
CA ALA A 553 23.11 -4.04 -3.42
C ALA A 553 22.40 -5.11 -2.57
N PRO A 554 22.65 -6.41 -2.86
CA PRO A 554 22.13 -7.52 -2.06
C PRO A 554 22.56 -7.40 -0.59
N VAL A 555 21.63 -7.67 0.32
CA VAL A 555 21.90 -7.64 1.76
C VAL A 555 23.00 -8.62 2.14
N THR A 556 23.04 -9.79 1.51
CA THR A 556 24.07 -10.83 1.71
C THR A 556 25.49 -10.31 1.50
N GLU A 557 25.68 -9.46 0.51
CA GLU A 557 26.99 -8.99 0.05
C GLU A 557 27.46 -7.76 0.84
N LEU A 558 26.54 -6.95 1.37
CA LEU A 558 26.86 -5.77 2.17
C LEU A 558 27.05 -6.08 3.67
N ASN A 559 26.70 -7.28 4.10
CA ASN A 559 26.89 -7.69 5.50
C ASN A 559 28.38 -7.61 5.89
N GLY A 560 28.69 -6.88 6.97
CA GLY A 560 30.06 -6.64 7.43
C GLY A 560 30.87 -5.60 6.62
N TYR A 561 30.36 -5.11 5.48
CA TYR A 561 31.10 -4.16 4.62
C TYR A 561 31.35 -2.81 5.30
N ALA A 562 30.50 -2.37 6.22
CA ALA A 562 30.73 -1.16 7.03
C ALA A 562 32.09 -1.22 7.80
N SER A 563 32.41 -2.38 8.35
CA SER A 563 33.68 -2.60 9.05
C SER A 563 34.86 -2.57 8.07
N GLU A 564 34.73 -3.13 6.87
CA GLU A 564 35.75 -3.05 5.81
C GLU A 564 35.97 -1.59 5.38
N VAL A 565 34.90 -0.83 5.18
CA VAL A 565 34.95 0.61 4.85
C VAL A 565 35.68 1.39 5.91
N ALA A 566 35.37 1.19 7.19
CA ALA A 566 36.05 1.85 8.30
C ALA A 566 37.53 1.49 8.32
N ALA A 567 37.88 0.24 8.08
CA ALA A 567 39.26 -0.22 8.08
C ALA A 567 40.13 0.43 6.99
N TYR A 568 39.70 0.41 5.72
CA TYR A 568 40.50 0.96 4.62
C TYR A 568 40.48 2.48 4.53
N THR A 569 39.47 3.14 5.12
CA THR A 569 39.40 4.60 5.16
C THR A 569 40.02 5.21 6.42
N GLY A 570 40.54 4.37 7.36
CA GLY A 570 41.02 4.80 8.66
C GLY A 570 39.95 5.45 9.54
N GLY A 571 38.72 4.94 9.49
CA GLY A 571 37.57 5.42 10.25
C GLY A 571 36.91 6.69 9.66
N ARG A 572 37.33 7.16 8.49
CA ARG A 572 36.75 8.34 7.81
C ARG A 572 35.58 8.02 6.89
N GLY A 573 35.47 6.76 6.45
CA GLY A 573 34.37 6.32 5.59
C GLY A 573 33.17 5.88 6.43
N ARG A 574 31.95 6.09 5.86
CA ARG A 574 30.69 5.70 6.48
C ARG A 574 29.81 5.01 5.44
N LEU A 575 29.18 3.91 5.85
CA LEU A 575 28.22 3.19 5.04
C LEU A 575 26.86 3.27 5.77
N TYR A 576 25.88 3.77 5.06
CA TYR A 576 24.50 3.78 5.50
C TYR A 576 23.71 2.84 4.61
N CYS A 577 22.91 1.96 5.20
CA CYS A 577 22.08 0.99 4.49
C CYS A 577 20.65 1.08 4.99
N GLU A 578 19.70 1.02 4.05
CA GLU A 578 18.26 0.96 4.31
C GLU A 578 17.66 -0.16 3.50
N SER A 579 16.57 -0.77 3.99
CA SER A 579 15.86 -1.79 3.22
C SER A 579 15.26 -1.17 1.95
N ALA A 580 15.62 -1.74 0.79
CA ALA A 580 15.10 -1.35 -0.52
C ALA A 580 14.09 -2.37 -1.09
N GLY A 581 13.56 -3.24 -0.21
CA GLY A 581 12.65 -4.32 -0.61
C GLY A 581 13.37 -5.49 -1.26
N TYR A 582 12.63 -6.27 -2.04
CA TYR A 582 13.11 -7.48 -2.67
C TYR A 582 13.33 -7.29 -4.16
N ASP A 583 14.37 -7.95 -4.70
CA ASP A 583 14.64 -8.01 -6.13
C ASP A 583 15.20 -9.38 -6.50
N ASP A 584 15.48 -9.60 -7.78
CA ASP A 584 15.96 -10.87 -8.30
C ASP A 584 17.23 -11.33 -7.57
N CYS A 585 17.26 -12.58 -7.14
CA CYS A 585 18.42 -13.14 -6.46
C CYS A 585 19.60 -13.29 -7.44
N HIS A 586 20.72 -12.62 -7.14
CA HIS A 586 21.89 -12.55 -8.01
C HIS A 586 22.58 -13.92 -8.19
N ASN A 587 22.41 -14.83 -7.25
CA ASN A 587 23.04 -16.16 -7.26
C ASN A 587 22.02 -17.30 -7.00
N ALA A 588 20.80 -17.15 -7.55
CA ALA A 588 19.65 -18.02 -7.29
C ALA A 588 19.95 -19.51 -7.43
N GLU A 589 20.67 -19.92 -8.49
CA GLU A 589 21.00 -21.35 -8.73
C GLU A 589 21.81 -21.94 -7.57
N LYS A 590 22.76 -21.17 -7.02
CA LYS A 590 23.59 -21.60 -5.89
C LYS A 590 22.74 -21.75 -4.61
N VAL A 591 21.88 -20.76 -4.35
CA VAL A 591 21.01 -20.76 -3.16
C VAL A 591 20.03 -21.94 -3.20
N ILE A 592 19.40 -22.18 -4.36
CA ILE A 592 18.47 -23.29 -4.55
C ILE A 592 19.18 -24.64 -4.33
N ALA A 593 20.39 -24.78 -4.86
CA ALA A 593 21.19 -26.00 -4.68
C ALA A 593 21.62 -26.22 -3.22
N GLU A 594 21.95 -25.15 -2.49
CA GLU A 594 22.34 -25.21 -1.07
C GLU A 594 21.17 -25.55 -0.16
N LEU A 595 19.97 -24.96 -0.42
CA LEU A 595 18.78 -25.23 0.39
C LEU A 595 18.15 -26.59 0.05
N ALA A 596 18.34 -27.07 -1.18
CA ALA A 596 17.90 -28.39 -1.65
C ALA A 596 16.47 -28.75 -1.23
N TYR A 597 15.54 -27.78 -1.31
CA TYR A 597 14.14 -27.97 -0.94
C TYR A 597 13.43 -28.83 -1.98
N ASP A 598 12.72 -29.85 -1.50
CA ASP A 598 11.90 -30.73 -2.35
C ASP A 598 10.41 -30.45 -2.12
N PRO A 599 9.75 -29.76 -3.08
CA PRO A 599 8.35 -29.39 -2.94
C PRO A 599 7.37 -30.57 -2.97
N GLU A 600 7.78 -31.74 -3.49
CA GLU A 600 6.94 -32.95 -3.49
C GLU A 600 7.06 -33.74 -2.17
N ALA A 601 8.17 -33.60 -1.47
CA ALA A 601 8.37 -34.22 -0.16
C ALA A 601 7.70 -33.45 0.99
N ASP A 602 7.30 -32.21 0.77
CA ASP A 602 6.61 -31.38 1.77
C ASP A 602 5.13 -31.79 1.89
N LEU A 603 4.84 -32.67 2.83
CA LEU A 603 3.49 -33.19 3.06
C LEU A 603 2.52 -32.16 3.65
N GLU A 604 3.00 -31.16 4.35
CA GLU A 604 2.18 -30.07 4.90
C GLU A 604 1.68 -29.11 3.82
N ASN A 605 2.44 -28.96 2.75
CA ASN A 605 2.13 -28.12 1.59
C ASN A 605 2.03 -28.95 0.30
N THR A 606 1.36 -30.08 0.35
CA THR A 606 1.25 -31.00 -0.78
C THR A 606 0.57 -30.35 -2.00
N PRO A 607 1.16 -30.50 -3.20
CA PRO A 607 0.54 -30.05 -4.46
C PRO A 607 -0.47 -31.06 -5.02
N ASP A 608 -0.53 -32.28 -4.46
CA ASP A 608 -1.35 -33.38 -4.96
C ASP A 608 -2.80 -33.20 -4.52
N SER A 609 -3.74 -33.54 -5.40
CA SER A 609 -5.18 -33.47 -5.14
C SER A 609 -5.74 -34.83 -4.73
N VAL A 610 -6.90 -34.85 -4.07
CA VAL A 610 -7.59 -36.09 -3.66
C VAL A 610 -8.90 -36.18 -4.40
N PHE A 611 -9.07 -37.25 -5.14
CA PHE A 611 -10.29 -37.59 -5.88
C PHE A 611 -10.94 -38.85 -5.31
N CYS A 612 -12.20 -39.09 -5.64
CA CYS A 612 -12.94 -40.26 -5.22
C CYS A 612 -13.38 -41.12 -6.40
N ALA A 613 -13.08 -42.42 -6.35
CA ALA A 613 -13.60 -43.38 -7.32
C ALA A 613 -13.99 -44.68 -6.58
N HIS A 614 -15.09 -45.28 -6.98
CA HIS A 614 -15.61 -46.54 -6.40
C HIS A 614 -15.77 -46.51 -4.86
N GLY A 615 -16.05 -45.35 -4.29
CA GLY A 615 -16.22 -45.18 -2.84
C GLY A 615 -14.93 -45.11 -2.03
N GLY A 616 -13.78 -44.90 -2.66
CA GLY A 616 -12.49 -44.69 -2.02
C GLY A 616 -11.78 -43.44 -2.53
N GLY A 617 -11.19 -42.62 -1.60
CA GLY A 617 -10.34 -41.52 -1.98
C GLY A 617 -8.97 -41.98 -2.47
N PHE A 618 -8.45 -41.39 -3.53
CA PHE A 618 -7.09 -41.62 -4.04
C PHE A 618 -6.38 -40.34 -4.38
N GLY A 619 -5.06 -40.32 -4.19
CA GLY A 619 -4.23 -39.14 -4.51
C GLY A 619 -3.91 -39.09 -6.00
N VAL A 620 -4.05 -37.93 -6.58
CA VAL A 620 -3.64 -37.60 -7.95
C VAL A 620 -2.50 -36.60 -7.89
N LYS A 621 -1.38 -36.92 -8.57
CA LYS A 621 -0.20 -36.06 -8.63
C LYS A 621 -0.53 -34.72 -9.31
N TRP A 622 0.12 -33.67 -8.85
CA TRP A 622 -0.11 -32.29 -9.30
C TRP A 622 -0.08 -32.09 -10.82
N ASN A 623 0.76 -32.82 -11.53
CA ASN A 623 0.91 -32.75 -12.99
C ASN A 623 -0.19 -33.48 -13.77
N LYS A 624 -1.04 -34.25 -13.08
CA LYS A 624 -2.17 -34.99 -13.64
C LYS A 624 -3.53 -34.48 -13.22
N VAL A 625 -3.60 -33.50 -12.35
CA VAL A 625 -4.87 -32.95 -11.83
C VAL A 625 -5.78 -32.48 -12.96
N GLY A 626 -5.22 -31.87 -14.01
CA GLY A 626 -5.97 -31.43 -15.19
C GLY A 626 -6.68 -32.53 -15.98
N GLU A 627 -6.30 -33.85 -15.81
CA GLU A 627 -6.97 -34.98 -16.43
C GLU A 627 -8.20 -35.45 -15.62
N TYR A 628 -8.27 -35.09 -14.33
CA TYR A 628 -9.26 -35.57 -13.37
C TYR A 628 -10.22 -34.49 -12.89
N MET A 629 -9.86 -33.19 -13.03
CA MET A 629 -10.69 -32.07 -12.58
C MET A 629 -12.10 -32.13 -13.20
N HIS A 630 -13.09 -31.67 -12.43
CA HIS A 630 -14.50 -31.72 -12.81
C HIS A 630 -14.99 -30.42 -13.50
N LEU A 631 -14.27 -29.32 -13.35
CA LEU A 631 -14.49 -28.05 -14.04
C LEU A 631 -13.52 -27.94 -15.21
N GLU A 632 -13.90 -27.20 -16.24
CA GLU A 632 -13.01 -26.91 -17.34
C GLU A 632 -11.95 -25.89 -16.91
N SER A 633 -10.76 -25.94 -17.57
CA SER A 633 -9.70 -24.97 -17.33
C SER A 633 -10.18 -23.55 -17.62
N CYS A 634 -9.88 -22.63 -16.72
CA CYS A 634 -10.20 -21.22 -16.85
C CYS A 634 -9.15 -20.45 -17.67
N LEU A 635 -7.97 -21.02 -17.93
CA LEU A 635 -7.01 -20.47 -18.87
C LEU A 635 -7.43 -20.78 -20.29
N GLU A 636 -7.57 -19.74 -21.12
CA GLU A 636 -7.71 -19.94 -22.56
C GLU A 636 -6.46 -20.66 -23.08
N LYS A 637 -6.62 -21.92 -23.46
CA LYS A 637 -5.58 -22.61 -24.23
C LYS A 637 -5.46 -21.86 -25.56
N GLU A 638 -4.30 -21.31 -25.86
CA GLU A 638 -3.97 -20.90 -27.21
C GLU A 638 -4.32 -22.08 -28.13
N LYS A 639 -5.42 -21.96 -28.84
CA LYS A 639 -5.74 -22.98 -29.87
C LYS A 639 -4.57 -23.00 -30.84
N PRO A 640 -3.89 -24.13 -31.04
CA PRO A 640 -2.81 -24.18 -32.03
C PRO A 640 -3.34 -23.58 -33.30
N TYR A 641 -2.64 -22.58 -33.86
CA TYR A 641 -2.98 -21.97 -35.13
C TYR A 641 -3.05 -23.10 -36.19
N THR A 642 -4.24 -23.54 -36.47
CA THR A 642 -4.54 -24.35 -37.62
C THR A 642 -4.66 -23.36 -38.78
N PRO A 643 -3.71 -23.37 -39.74
CA PRO A 643 -3.82 -22.50 -40.90
C PRO A 643 -5.17 -22.73 -41.55
N PRO A 644 -5.88 -21.69 -42.03
CA PRO A 644 -7.19 -21.86 -42.64
C PRO A 644 -7.08 -22.86 -43.76
N VAL A 645 -7.72 -24.00 -43.58
CA VAL A 645 -7.89 -24.96 -44.67
C VAL A 645 -8.68 -24.24 -45.75
N ASN A 646 -8.02 -24.04 -46.88
CA ASN A 646 -8.59 -23.41 -48.04
C ASN A 646 -9.79 -24.27 -48.50
N ARG A 647 -10.97 -23.96 -47.97
CA ARG A 647 -12.23 -24.55 -48.38
C ARG A 647 -12.46 -24.08 -49.81
N ARG A 648 -12.01 -24.86 -50.74
CA ARG A 648 -12.51 -24.78 -52.12
C ARG A 648 -14.04 -24.82 -52.03
N ASN A 649 -14.67 -23.79 -52.62
CA ASN A 649 -16.09 -23.60 -52.73
C ASN A 649 -16.81 -24.92 -53.05
N LEU A 650 -17.37 -25.53 -52.06
CA LEU A 650 -18.48 -26.46 -52.18
C LEU A 650 -19.72 -25.55 -52.20
N HIS A 651 -20.18 -25.22 -53.42
CA HIS A 651 -21.52 -24.71 -53.61
C HIS A 651 -22.48 -25.84 -53.17
N ILE A 652 -22.88 -25.84 -51.96
CA ILE A 652 -24.10 -26.57 -51.53
C ILE A 652 -25.24 -25.64 -51.88
N ASP A 653 -26.13 -26.14 -52.76
CA ASP A 653 -27.34 -25.41 -53.16
C ASP A 653 -28.20 -25.14 -51.91
N ASP A 654 -28.58 -23.89 -51.67
CA ASP A 654 -29.40 -23.49 -50.51
C ASP A 654 -30.69 -24.31 -50.37
N LYS A 655 -31.18 -24.83 -51.49
CA LYS A 655 -32.36 -25.74 -51.53
C LYS A 655 -32.02 -27.14 -50.96
N GLU A 656 -30.83 -27.62 -51.08
CA GLU A 656 -30.39 -28.89 -50.51
C GLU A 656 -30.19 -28.77 -48.99
N LEU A 657 -29.73 -27.61 -48.53
CA LEU A 657 -29.61 -27.30 -47.11
C LEU A 657 -30.98 -27.13 -46.45
N GLU A 658 -31.96 -26.46 -47.10
CA GLU A 658 -33.35 -26.35 -46.67
C GLU A 658 -34.01 -27.72 -46.58
N ALA A 659 -33.79 -28.59 -47.56
CA ALA A 659 -34.34 -29.95 -47.58
C ALA A 659 -33.79 -30.83 -46.45
N ILE A 660 -32.52 -30.66 -46.08
CA ILE A 660 -31.88 -31.36 -44.96
C ILE A 660 -32.45 -30.84 -43.65
N MET A 661 -32.59 -29.52 -43.50
CA MET A 661 -33.17 -28.91 -42.32
C MET A 661 -34.63 -29.25 -42.06
N GLU A 662 -35.47 -29.30 -43.15
CA GLU A 662 -36.85 -29.78 -43.06
C GLU A 662 -36.95 -31.27 -42.70
N ARG A 663 -36.00 -32.06 -43.14
CA ARG A 663 -35.96 -33.51 -42.88
C ARG A 663 -35.54 -33.85 -41.47
N GLU A 664 -34.59 -33.12 -40.89
CA GLU A 664 -34.03 -33.40 -39.55
C GLU A 664 -34.85 -32.69 -38.42
N PHE A 665 -35.36 -31.50 -38.68
CA PHE A 665 -35.98 -30.66 -37.63
C PHE A 665 -37.49 -30.34 -37.88
N GLY A 666 -38.08 -30.80 -38.98
CA GLY A 666 -39.47 -30.52 -39.31
C GLY A 666 -39.69 -29.08 -39.83
N LYS A 667 -40.84 -28.82 -40.37
CA LYS A 667 -41.20 -27.47 -40.88
C LYS A 667 -41.26 -26.44 -39.76
N PRO A 668 -40.55 -25.30 -39.88
CA PRO A 668 -40.57 -24.24 -38.88
C PRO A 668 -42.00 -23.68 -38.74
N LYS A 669 -42.47 -23.56 -37.49
CA LYS A 669 -43.80 -23.07 -37.14
C LYS A 669 -44.00 -21.57 -37.29
N TYR A 670 -43.01 -20.81 -37.72
CA TYR A 670 -43.08 -19.36 -37.89
C TYR A 670 -42.51 -18.95 -39.23
N GLU A 671 -43.25 -18.16 -40.00
CA GLU A 671 -42.80 -17.50 -41.23
C GLU A 671 -41.71 -16.48 -40.87
N LEU A 672 -40.48 -16.77 -41.28
CA LEU A 672 -39.39 -15.78 -41.24
C LEU A 672 -39.72 -14.70 -42.30
N TYR A 673 -39.81 -13.47 -41.86
CA TYR A 673 -40.01 -12.29 -42.68
C TYR A 673 -38.95 -12.23 -43.79
N ARG A 674 -39.35 -12.49 -45.03
CA ARG A 674 -38.50 -12.27 -46.22
C ARG A 674 -38.55 -10.79 -46.55
N PRO A 675 -37.42 -10.05 -46.62
CA PRO A 675 -37.43 -8.72 -47.18
C PRO A 675 -37.77 -8.83 -48.66
N MET A 676 -38.86 -8.16 -49.12
CA MET A 676 -39.21 -8.04 -50.52
C MET A 676 -38.08 -7.41 -51.30
N ALA A 677 -37.59 -8.11 -52.33
CA ALA A 677 -36.68 -7.54 -53.35
C ALA A 677 -37.40 -6.35 -53.99
N LYS A 678 -36.91 -5.16 -53.82
CA LYS A 678 -37.38 -3.96 -54.56
C LYS A 678 -36.96 -4.12 -56.04
N LYS A 679 -37.95 -4.08 -56.93
CA LYS A 679 -37.73 -3.86 -58.34
C LYS A 679 -37.08 -2.50 -58.52
N ASN A 680 -36.06 -2.47 -59.38
CA ASN A 680 -35.49 -1.26 -59.93
C ASN A 680 -36.59 -0.53 -60.73
N ASP A 681 -37.00 0.62 -60.23
CA ASP A 681 -37.55 1.67 -61.04
C ASP A 681 -36.57 2.85 -61.01
N GLU A 682 -36.01 3.11 -62.16
CA GLU A 682 -35.27 4.32 -62.46
C GLU A 682 -36.23 5.52 -62.38
N ASN A 683 -36.10 6.30 -61.30
CA ASN A 683 -36.42 7.71 -61.31
C ASN A 683 -35.54 8.42 -60.30
N GLN A 684 -34.65 9.23 -60.84
CA GLN A 684 -33.89 10.23 -60.10
C GLN A 684 -34.84 11.19 -59.41
N THR A 685 -34.78 11.21 -58.09
CA THR A 685 -35.20 12.34 -57.29
C THR A 685 -34.06 12.64 -56.29
N ASP A 686 -33.62 13.89 -56.32
CA ASP A 686 -32.62 14.46 -55.46
C ASP A 686 -32.95 14.18 -54.00
N PHE A 687 -32.11 13.38 -53.32
CA PHE A 687 -32.17 13.25 -51.88
C PHE A 687 -31.30 14.35 -51.30
N GLU A 688 -31.89 15.33 -50.66
CA GLU A 688 -31.24 16.16 -49.66
C GLU A 688 -30.64 15.21 -48.60
N LEU A 689 -29.32 15.17 -48.51
CA LEU A 689 -28.55 14.55 -47.47
C LEU A 689 -28.79 15.34 -46.18
N THR A 690 -29.86 15.03 -45.43
CA THR A 690 -29.96 15.43 -44.04
C THR A 690 -28.80 14.74 -43.31
N GLU A 691 -27.83 15.54 -42.85
CA GLU A 691 -26.72 15.05 -42.04
C GLU A 691 -27.26 14.38 -40.77
N ARG A 692 -27.21 13.04 -40.70
CA ARG A 692 -27.54 12.29 -39.48
C ARG A 692 -26.52 12.62 -38.42
N LYS A 693 -26.96 13.11 -37.28
CA LYS A 693 -26.09 13.38 -36.13
C LYS A 693 -25.61 12.09 -35.53
N SER A 694 -24.39 12.12 -34.98
CA SER A 694 -23.79 10.98 -34.28
C SER A 694 -23.77 11.26 -32.78
N TYR A 695 -24.33 10.33 -32.01
CA TYR A 695 -24.43 10.41 -30.55
C TYR A 695 -23.61 9.29 -29.90
N VAL A 696 -22.95 9.61 -28.79
CA VAL A 696 -22.25 8.64 -27.93
C VAL A 696 -22.86 8.76 -26.52
N LEU A 697 -23.58 7.75 -26.10
CA LEU A 697 -24.18 7.66 -24.77
C LEU A 697 -23.20 6.93 -23.86
N VAL A 698 -22.76 7.58 -22.80
CA VAL A 698 -21.73 7.06 -21.90
C VAL A 698 -22.32 6.85 -20.52
N ASP A 699 -22.21 5.62 -20.01
CA ASP A 699 -22.48 5.28 -18.63
C ASP A 699 -21.28 5.72 -17.78
N GLY A 700 -21.45 6.82 -17.04
CA GLY A 700 -20.34 7.50 -16.37
C GLY A 700 -19.67 6.67 -15.29
N TYR A 701 -20.44 6.03 -14.42
CA TYR A 701 -19.84 5.21 -13.37
C TYR A 701 -19.22 3.92 -13.89
N ASN A 702 -19.82 3.31 -14.90
CA ASN A 702 -19.24 2.13 -15.54
C ASN A 702 -17.85 2.44 -16.14
N VAL A 703 -17.71 3.62 -16.76
CA VAL A 703 -16.44 4.08 -17.32
C VAL A 703 -15.44 4.46 -16.21
N ILE A 704 -15.88 5.20 -15.18
CA ILE A 704 -15.00 5.59 -14.05
C ILE A 704 -14.39 4.36 -13.38
N PHE A 705 -15.20 3.34 -13.12
CA PHE A 705 -14.70 2.14 -12.44
C PHE A 705 -13.97 1.14 -13.35
N ALA A 706 -14.07 1.32 -14.68
CA ALA A 706 -13.36 0.49 -15.65
C ALA A 706 -11.96 1.03 -16.01
N TRP A 707 -11.76 2.35 -15.97
CA TRP A 707 -10.49 2.99 -16.34
C TRP A 707 -9.59 3.15 -15.13
N ASP A 708 -8.38 2.62 -15.17
CA ASP A 708 -7.47 2.57 -14.02
C ASP A 708 -7.12 3.96 -13.44
N GLU A 709 -6.96 4.99 -14.29
CA GLU A 709 -6.70 6.37 -13.85
C GLU A 709 -7.88 6.92 -13.06
N LEU A 710 -9.09 6.82 -13.61
CA LEU A 710 -10.30 7.36 -13.00
C LEU A 710 -10.72 6.56 -11.75
N LYS A 711 -10.48 5.27 -11.74
CA LYS A 711 -10.76 4.41 -10.60
C LYS A 711 -9.92 4.79 -9.38
N ARG A 712 -8.60 4.99 -9.56
CA ARG A 712 -7.74 5.46 -8.46
C ARG A 712 -8.17 6.83 -7.94
N LEU A 713 -8.60 7.71 -8.82
CA LEU A 713 -9.12 9.01 -8.43
C LEU A 713 -10.45 8.89 -7.69
N ALA A 714 -11.34 7.97 -8.13
CA ALA A 714 -12.62 7.71 -7.49
C ALA A 714 -12.50 7.11 -6.09
N ASP A 715 -11.46 6.31 -5.85
CA ASP A 715 -11.16 5.75 -4.52
C ASP A 715 -10.80 6.86 -3.51
N THR A 716 -10.30 8.00 -3.98
CA THR A 716 -9.95 9.15 -3.14
C THR A 716 -11.05 10.21 -3.13
N ASP A 717 -11.54 10.61 -4.29
CA ASP A 717 -12.62 11.58 -4.49
C ASP A 717 -13.44 11.27 -5.75
N LEU A 718 -14.65 10.81 -5.53
CA LEU A 718 -15.58 10.49 -6.61
C LEU A 718 -16.02 11.74 -7.39
N GLY A 719 -16.00 12.92 -6.76
CA GLY A 719 -16.27 14.21 -7.40
C GLY A 719 -15.20 14.55 -8.43
N ALA A 720 -13.95 14.49 -8.03
CA ALA A 720 -12.80 14.71 -8.91
C ALA A 720 -12.74 13.71 -10.07
N ALA A 721 -13.09 12.43 -9.83
CA ALA A 721 -13.15 11.44 -10.90
C ALA A 721 -14.24 11.76 -11.94
N ARG A 722 -15.40 12.29 -11.51
CA ARG A 722 -16.44 12.75 -12.43
C ARG A 722 -16.02 13.94 -13.27
N GLU A 723 -15.40 14.95 -12.65
CA GLU A 723 -14.89 16.12 -13.35
C GLU A 723 -13.82 15.71 -14.37
N ARG A 724 -12.90 14.84 -13.97
CA ARG A 724 -11.85 14.34 -14.86
C ARG A 724 -12.41 13.58 -16.06
N LEU A 725 -13.44 12.75 -15.87
CA LEU A 725 -14.13 12.09 -16.97
C LEU A 725 -14.82 13.11 -17.90
N MET A 726 -15.47 14.13 -17.35
CA MET A 726 -16.10 15.19 -18.14
C MET A 726 -15.08 15.93 -19.02
N GLU A 727 -13.91 16.30 -18.49
CA GLU A 727 -12.82 16.93 -19.24
C GLU A 727 -12.31 16.04 -20.39
N ILE A 728 -12.07 14.76 -20.12
CA ILE A 728 -11.62 13.79 -21.12
C ILE A 728 -12.64 13.70 -22.27
N LEU A 729 -13.93 13.61 -21.93
CA LEU A 729 -14.99 13.49 -22.92
C LEU A 729 -15.23 14.80 -23.69
N CYS A 730 -14.96 15.98 -23.11
CA CYS A 730 -14.96 17.24 -23.82
C CYS A 730 -13.93 17.27 -24.93
N ASN A 731 -12.71 16.84 -24.64
CA ASN A 731 -11.63 16.75 -25.62
C ASN A 731 -11.95 15.75 -26.73
N TYR A 732 -12.51 14.59 -26.36
CA TYR A 732 -12.98 13.57 -27.29
C TYR A 732 -14.08 14.08 -28.21
N SER A 733 -15.13 14.71 -27.66
CA SER A 733 -16.26 15.30 -28.41
C SER A 733 -15.77 16.39 -29.38
N ALA A 734 -14.90 17.30 -28.92
CA ALA A 734 -14.33 18.37 -29.75
C ALA A 734 -13.58 17.86 -30.97
N TYR A 735 -12.79 16.79 -30.81
CA TYR A 735 -12.03 16.19 -31.90
C TYR A 735 -12.88 15.36 -32.86
N THR A 736 -13.76 14.52 -32.32
CA THR A 736 -14.57 13.56 -33.10
C THR A 736 -15.83 14.18 -33.71
N LYS A 737 -16.26 15.34 -33.22
CA LYS A 737 -17.53 16.03 -33.53
C LYS A 737 -18.78 15.17 -33.23
N ASN A 738 -18.66 14.22 -32.31
CA ASN A 738 -19.79 13.44 -31.82
C ASN A 738 -20.49 14.18 -30.68
N ASN A 739 -21.83 14.10 -30.63
CA ASN A 739 -22.59 14.59 -29.49
C ASN A 739 -22.48 13.57 -28.35
N VAL A 740 -21.78 13.91 -27.28
CA VAL A 740 -21.59 13.03 -26.13
C VAL A 740 -22.63 13.33 -25.06
N VAL A 741 -23.33 12.30 -24.61
CA VAL A 741 -24.26 12.36 -23.48
C VAL A 741 -23.72 11.46 -22.37
N LEU A 742 -23.30 12.06 -21.28
CA LEU A 742 -22.74 11.38 -20.11
C LEU A 742 -23.84 11.24 -19.04
N VAL A 743 -24.12 10.02 -18.64
CA VAL A 743 -25.18 9.70 -17.67
C VAL A 743 -24.54 9.19 -16.38
N PHE A 744 -24.88 9.83 -15.26
CA PHE A 744 -24.52 9.40 -13.92
C PHE A 744 -25.75 8.91 -13.16
N ASP A 745 -25.65 7.74 -12.60
CA ASP A 745 -26.70 7.17 -11.76
C ASP A 745 -26.71 7.82 -10.37
N ALA A 746 -27.79 8.49 -10.04
CA ALA A 746 -27.99 9.17 -8.76
C ALA A 746 -29.25 8.69 -8.00
N TYR A 747 -29.76 7.49 -8.30
CA TYR A 747 -31.03 6.98 -7.78
C TYR A 747 -31.06 6.80 -6.24
N LYS A 748 -29.92 6.72 -5.58
CA LYS A 748 -29.79 6.58 -4.11
C LYS A 748 -29.73 7.90 -3.37
N VAL A 749 -29.68 9.04 -4.05
CA VAL A 749 -29.60 10.35 -3.39
C VAL A 749 -31.02 10.83 -3.04
N PRO A 750 -31.41 10.85 -1.76
CA PRO A 750 -32.77 11.27 -1.36
C PRO A 750 -33.02 12.72 -1.74
N GLY A 751 -34.19 12.97 -2.36
CA GLY A 751 -34.61 14.31 -2.78
C GLY A 751 -34.01 14.79 -4.10
N ASN A 752 -33.24 13.94 -4.81
CA ASN A 752 -32.68 14.31 -6.11
C ASN A 752 -33.78 14.35 -7.19
N THR A 753 -34.00 15.54 -7.72
CA THR A 753 -35.02 15.80 -8.79
C THR A 753 -34.48 15.48 -10.19
N GLY A 754 -33.25 15.04 -10.31
CA GLY A 754 -32.49 14.87 -11.55
C GLY A 754 -31.96 16.22 -12.04
N GLU A 755 -30.70 16.22 -12.46
CA GLU A 755 -30.05 17.41 -12.98
C GLU A 755 -29.56 17.16 -14.40
N ARG A 756 -29.69 18.15 -15.27
CA ARG A 756 -29.20 18.13 -16.65
C ARG A 756 -28.55 19.45 -16.93
N PHE A 757 -27.31 19.42 -17.39
CA PHE A 757 -26.57 20.61 -17.77
C PHE A 757 -25.57 20.29 -18.88
N ASP A 758 -25.16 21.34 -19.56
CA ASP A 758 -24.12 21.25 -20.58
C ASP A 758 -22.78 21.59 -19.94
N PHE A 759 -21.85 20.65 -20.01
CA PHE A 759 -20.46 20.88 -19.59
C PHE A 759 -19.64 21.08 -20.86
N HIS A 760 -19.33 22.32 -21.17
CA HIS A 760 -18.70 22.76 -22.42
C HIS A 760 -19.44 22.22 -23.66
N ASN A 761 -18.93 21.18 -24.30
CA ASN A 761 -19.45 20.57 -25.52
C ASN A 761 -20.05 19.17 -25.32
N ILE A 762 -20.29 18.76 -24.09
CA ILE A 762 -20.96 17.51 -23.77
C ILE A 762 -22.20 17.76 -22.91
N HIS A 763 -23.18 16.85 -22.99
CA HIS A 763 -24.40 16.87 -22.18
C HIS A 763 -24.25 15.94 -20.99
N VAL A 764 -24.39 16.46 -19.77
CA VAL A 764 -24.29 15.66 -18.53
C VAL A 764 -25.65 15.53 -17.87
N VAL A 765 -25.98 14.31 -17.47
CA VAL A 765 -27.25 13.96 -16.84
C VAL A 765 -27.03 13.20 -15.55
N TYR A 766 -27.59 13.69 -14.45
CA TYR A 766 -27.77 12.92 -13.22
C TYR A 766 -29.23 12.43 -13.17
N THR A 767 -29.41 11.12 -13.00
CA THR A 767 -30.76 10.52 -12.95
C THR A 767 -31.51 10.94 -11.70
N LYS A 768 -32.85 10.86 -11.75
CA LYS A 768 -33.73 11.19 -10.62
C LYS A 768 -33.64 10.13 -9.52
N GLU A 769 -34.11 10.50 -8.32
CA GLU A 769 -34.40 9.52 -7.29
C GLU A 769 -35.28 8.40 -7.83
N ARG A 770 -34.86 7.14 -7.69
CA ARG A 770 -35.51 5.92 -8.20
C ARG A 770 -35.49 5.70 -9.71
N GLU A 771 -34.80 6.51 -10.50
CA GLU A 771 -34.52 6.27 -11.91
C GLU A 771 -33.12 5.75 -12.08
N LEU A 772 -32.97 4.49 -12.49
CA LEU A 772 -31.67 3.88 -12.78
C LEU A 772 -31.05 4.47 -14.03
N GLY A 773 -29.73 4.68 -14.06
CA GLY A 773 -28.99 5.16 -15.22
C GLY A 773 -29.23 4.31 -16.46
N ASP A 774 -29.32 2.99 -16.27
CA ASP A 774 -29.61 2.00 -17.32
C ASP A 774 -30.94 2.25 -18.02
N VAL A 775 -32.01 2.48 -17.25
CA VAL A 775 -33.37 2.76 -17.77
C VAL A 775 -33.38 4.08 -18.53
N TYR A 776 -32.61 5.07 -18.04
CA TYR A 776 -32.49 6.35 -18.72
C TYR A 776 -31.75 6.24 -20.07
N ILE A 777 -30.67 5.49 -20.13
CA ILE A 777 -29.91 5.22 -21.37
C ILE A 777 -30.79 4.45 -22.36
N GLU A 778 -31.51 3.43 -21.91
CA GLU A 778 -32.45 2.66 -22.76
C GLU A 778 -33.56 3.55 -23.37
N LYS A 779 -34.08 4.48 -22.59
CA LYS A 779 -35.04 5.48 -23.07
C LYS A 779 -34.42 6.37 -24.15
N LEU A 780 -33.22 6.89 -23.95
CA LEU A 780 -32.51 7.70 -24.93
C LEU A 780 -32.24 6.91 -26.23
N ILE A 781 -31.84 5.64 -26.12
CA ILE A 781 -31.65 4.75 -27.28
C ILE A 781 -32.94 4.66 -28.09
N SER A 782 -34.09 4.50 -27.43
CA SER A 782 -35.39 4.36 -28.12
C SER A 782 -35.87 5.66 -28.78
N GLU A 783 -35.47 6.82 -28.23
CA GLU A 783 -35.87 8.15 -28.73
C GLU A 783 -34.96 8.60 -29.89
N ILE A 784 -33.64 8.50 -29.71
CA ILE A 784 -32.62 9.03 -30.65
C ILE A 784 -32.30 8.02 -31.75
N GLY A 785 -32.24 6.72 -31.42
CA GLY A 785 -31.79 5.66 -32.33
C GLY A 785 -32.61 5.44 -33.58
N LYS A 786 -33.83 6.04 -33.65
CA LYS A 786 -34.69 5.95 -34.85
C LYS A 786 -34.24 6.81 -36.00
N ASN A 787 -33.60 7.94 -35.73
CA ASN A 787 -33.32 8.97 -36.73
C ASN A 787 -31.80 9.22 -36.88
N ASP A 788 -31.01 9.01 -35.84
CA ASP A 788 -29.58 9.33 -35.78
C ASP A 788 -28.70 8.11 -35.52
N ARG A 789 -27.38 8.25 -35.67
CA ARG A 789 -26.42 7.20 -35.33
C ARG A 789 -26.12 7.26 -33.83
N VAL A 790 -26.38 6.19 -33.11
CA VAL A 790 -26.13 6.12 -31.68
C VAL A 790 -25.12 5.03 -31.37
N ARG A 791 -24.17 5.33 -30.50
CA ARG A 791 -23.26 4.35 -29.87
C ARG A 791 -23.46 4.40 -28.37
N VAL A 792 -23.43 3.25 -27.72
CA VAL A 792 -23.57 3.15 -26.26
C VAL A 792 -22.31 2.57 -25.68
N VAL A 793 -21.76 3.26 -24.70
CA VAL A 793 -20.54 2.88 -23.96
C VAL A 793 -20.92 2.41 -22.57
N THR A 794 -20.90 1.11 -22.36
CA THR A 794 -21.12 0.47 -21.06
C THR A 794 -20.59 -0.96 -21.10
N SER A 795 -20.16 -1.47 -19.96
CA SER A 795 -19.82 -2.90 -19.80
C SER A 795 -20.99 -3.70 -19.17
N ASP A 796 -22.11 -3.04 -18.86
CA ASP A 796 -23.30 -3.73 -18.36
C ASP A 796 -24.00 -4.54 -19.47
N ASN A 797 -24.20 -5.84 -19.19
CA ASN A 797 -24.78 -6.77 -20.14
C ASN A 797 -26.24 -6.45 -20.50
N LEU A 798 -27.03 -5.86 -19.59
CA LEU A 798 -28.45 -5.53 -19.82
C LEU A 798 -28.59 -4.40 -20.82
N ILE A 799 -27.82 -3.32 -20.64
CA ILE A 799 -27.81 -2.18 -21.58
C ILE A 799 -27.24 -2.64 -22.93
N GLN A 800 -26.22 -3.50 -22.94
CA GLN A 800 -25.64 -4.04 -24.16
C GLN A 800 -26.66 -4.85 -24.96
N LEU A 801 -27.50 -5.65 -24.31
CA LEU A 801 -28.58 -6.40 -24.96
C LEU A 801 -29.66 -5.47 -25.50
N SER A 802 -30.06 -4.44 -24.75
CA SER A 802 -31.00 -3.42 -25.19
C SER A 802 -30.50 -2.64 -26.41
N ALA A 803 -29.22 -2.26 -26.43
CA ALA A 803 -28.58 -1.61 -27.59
C ALA A 803 -28.66 -2.48 -28.85
N VAL A 804 -28.36 -3.78 -28.74
CA VAL A 804 -28.49 -4.72 -29.87
C VAL A 804 -29.92 -4.84 -30.35
N ARG A 805 -30.92 -4.86 -29.43
CA ARG A 805 -32.34 -4.95 -29.74
C ARG A 805 -32.84 -3.76 -30.56
N PHE A 806 -32.30 -2.58 -30.31
CA PHE A 806 -32.64 -1.35 -31.03
C PHE A 806 -31.75 -1.09 -32.26
N GLY A 807 -30.83 -2.00 -32.57
CA GLY A 807 -29.91 -1.87 -33.72
C GLY A 807 -28.85 -0.78 -33.57
N VAL A 808 -28.49 -0.43 -32.31
CA VAL A 808 -27.54 0.59 -31.94
C VAL A 808 -26.14 -0.05 -31.70
N LEU A 809 -25.08 0.64 -32.08
CA LEU A 809 -23.73 0.15 -31.86
C LEU A 809 -23.37 0.17 -30.37
N ARG A 810 -22.79 -0.92 -29.89
CA ARG A 810 -22.29 -1.03 -28.52
C ARG A 810 -20.77 -0.98 -28.47
N MET A 811 -20.24 -0.47 -27.38
CA MET A 811 -18.81 -0.42 -27.08
C MET A 811 -18.59 -0.65 -25.59
N SER A 812 -17.66 -1.49 -25.21
CA SER A 812 -17.28 -1.66 -23.81
C SER A 812 -16.49 -0.46 -23.30
N ALA A 813 -16.47 -0.23 -21.98
CA ALA A 813 -15.70 0.85 -21.38
C ALA A 813 -14.19 0.75 -21.71
N ALA A 814 -13.62 -0.46 -21.77
CA ALA A 814 -12.23 -0.70 -22.13
C ALA A 814 -11.92 -0.49 -23.64
N GLU A 815 -12.88 -0.74 -24.52
CA GLU A 815 -12.75 -0.38 -25.95
C GLU A 815 -12.79 1.12 -26.14
N PHE A 816 -13.65 1.78 -25.39
CA PHE A 816 -13.80 3.24 -25.42
C PHE A 816 -12.53 3.94 -24.88
N GLU A 817 -11.92 3.43 -23.83
CA GLU A 817 -10.64 3.91 -23.32
C GLU A 817 -9.57 3.97 -24.43
N ARG A 818 -9.39 2.85 -25.16
CA ARG A 818 -8.43 2.78 -26.27
C ARG A 818 -8.76 3.75 -27.42
N GLU A 819 -10.05 3.99 -27.67
CA GLU A 819 -10.48 4.98 -28.68
C GLU A 819 -10.13 6.40 -28.20
N VAL A 820 -10.40 6.73 -26.94
CA VAL A 820 -10.09 8.02 -26.33
C VAL A 820 -8.58 8.27 -26.29
N ASP A 821 -7.78 7.28 -25.89
CA ASP A 821 -6.32 7.34 -25.90
C ASP A 821 -5.75 7.59 -27.29
N SER A 822 -6.31 6.92 -28.30
CA SER A 822 -5.94 7.15 -29.69
C SER A 822 -6.25 8.58 -30.15
N VAL A 823 -7.37 9.14 -29.71
CA VAL A 823 -7.75 10.53 -29.97
C VAL A 823 -6.82 11.49 -29.26
N HIS A 824 -6.48 11.26 -27.99
CA HIS A 824 -5.53 12.07 -27.22
C HIS A 824 -4.14 12.07 -27.88
N ALA A 825 -3.65 10.92 -28.32
CA ALA A 825 -2.37 10.82 -29.02
C ALA A 825 -2.37 11.61 -30.36
N LYS A 826 -3.50 11.66 -31.07
CA LYS A 826 -3.66 12.46 -32.30
C LYS A 826 -3.72 13.96 -32.01
N ILE A 827 -4.40 14.36 -30.93
CA ILE A 827 -4.44 15.75 -30.48
C ILE A 827 -3.03 16.21 -30.08
N GLY A 828 -2.27 15.40 -29.35
CA GLY A 828 -0.88 15.66 -28.98
C GLY A 828 0.00 15.91 -30.19
N LYS A 829 -0.03 15.02 -31.19
CA LYS A 829 0.72 15.19 -32.46
C LYS A 829 0.33 16.47 -33.21
N PHE A 830 -0.95 16.77 -33.27
CA PHE A 830 -1.42 18.00 -33.92
C PHE A 830 -0.95 19.26 -33.20
N LEU A 831 -0.91 19.27 -31.89
CA LEU A 831 -0.37 20.39 -31.11
C LEU A 831 1.15 20.53 -31.27
N ASP A 832 1.88 19.44 -31.36
CA ASP A 832 3.32 19.43 -31.61
C ASP A 832 3.63 19.97 -33.01
N GLU A 833 2.86 19.58 -34.03
CA GLU A 833 2.97 20.14 -35.38
C GLU A 833 2.70 21.66 -35.44
N ILE A 834 1.72 22.15 -34.67
CA ILE A 834 1.46 23.60 -34.55
C ILE A 834 2.60 24.31 -33.83
N ARG A 835 3.16 23.71 -32.77
CA ARG A 835 4.33 24.27 -32.07
C ARG A 835 5.56 24.35 -32.97
N GLU A 836 5.83 23.30 -33.74
CA GLU A 836 6.93 23.30 -34.72
C GLU A 836 6.73 24.36 -35.82
N LYS A 837 5.49 24.50 -36.32
CA LYS A 837 5.18 25.56 -37.30
C LYS A 837 5.36 26.98 -36.72
N ASN A 838 4.87 27.22 -35.50
CA ASN A 838 5.01 28.51 -34.84
C ASN A 838 6.45 28.80 -34.41
N SER A 839 7.29 27.82 -34.14
CA SER A 839 8.71 28.00 -33.86
C SER A 839 9.50 28.35 -35.14
N LYS A 840 9.13 27.78 -36.29
CA LYS A 840 9.73 28.12 -37.61
C LYS A 840 9.36 29.53 -38.03
N THR A 841 8.10 29.94 -37.88
CA THR A 841 7.64 31.29 -38.21
C THR A 841 8.32 32.36 -37.38
N LYS A 842 8.67 32.10 -36.11
CA LYS A 842 9.42 33.04 -35.25
C LYS A 842 10.92 33.13 -35.57
N ILE A 843 11.50 32.14 -36.27
CA ILE A 843 12.90 32.14 -36.66
C ILE A 843 13.07 32.91 -38.02
N ASP A 844 12.11 32.76 -38.92
CA ASP A 844 12.11 33.50 -40.18
C ASP A 844 11.89 34.99 -40.03
N ASP A 845 11.08 35.43 -39.04
CA ASP A 845 10.87 36.86 -38.69
C ASP A 845 12.06 37.53 -37.96
N ILE A 846 13.07 36.77 -37.53
CA ILE A 846 14.28 37.27 -36.85
C ILE A 846 15.48 37.36 -37.83
N ILE A 847 15.36 36.72 -39.04
CA ILE A 847 16.43 36.67 -40.03
C ILE A 847 16.19 37.68 -41.23
N GLU A 848 14.97 38.26 -41.33
CA GLU A 848 14.73 39.48 -42.11
C GLU A 848 14.87 40.73 -41.23
#